data_1e5337eae8899b5937b669003f7cd0be
#
_entry.id   1e5337eae8899b5937b669003f7cd0be
#
_cell.length_a   1.000
_cell.length_b   1.000
_cell.length_c   1.000
_cell.angle_alpha   90.00
_cell.angle_beta   90.00
_cell.angle_gamma   90.00
#
_symmetry.space_group_name_H-M   'P 1'
#
loop_
_entity.id
_entity.type
_entity.pdbx_description
1 polymer ?
#
loop_
_entity_poly.entity_id
_entity_poly.type
_entity_poly.pdbx_seq_one_letter_code
_entity_poly.pdbx_strand_id
1 'polypeptide(L)'
;MKKIAAFLFCLTLILGVRAQDYVVSTTADGGAGSLRYALQMCMTAAGPHTIRFNLPTTDAGYDATTGTWVIRPASVLPMVMQSGVTLDGTSQTAFGGDTNPLGPEVAIDGGGTLDYGLRILNAGDAVLRGLNIRNCTKGVQVYNSPNCRVAGCYIGVDATATSAAANDIGLEFIAGSDNAVIGGSTPADRNIISGNEHIGIRLLDVTGCTVSGCYIGLDRTGTAAIPNYDGMSMEGAVTNCTIGGTTEGERNLISGNTDYGLPLFGVGATNNVIIGNYIGTDVTGTVAIGNTYGVLFDDGSFGNRVGGDTESERNVISGNVGYGVFFYNNGTNSNILKNNYIGTDHTGMTAVPNTAGIIIDGISYQNTMDGNLISGNLQVGIGINITGSDGNVVVRNRIGVNAVGAPLPNGMDGIRISQGPENTLIGGLPEEANIIAHNGGCGVYITNDNCRRHRISCNSFYENGGLAIDLFEPGVNANDAGDGDDGANGKLNYPVLTSVMWTGGRLHVVGTLDTENPAACEVQLYRAAVDPWGHGEGRDYLATVTPSADGTFSAELNAAENDYITALTIDGQGNTSEFSNARSTGGPAAVSEIAEVRVELRPNPARETVQIITTVPYTEVRLCDVTGRLVSTQTVGTGAADISALAPGIYLLQLWDHGTMVGSAKVVKE
;
A
#
# COMPACT_ATOMS: atom_id res chain seq x y z
N MET A 1 -10.60 73.99 52.89
CA MET A 1 -10.36 73.76 51.44
C MET A 1 -10.65 72.32 51.12
N LYS A 2 -11.85 72.07 50.62
CA LYS A 2 -12.31 70.71 50.26
C LYS A 2 -11.96 70.46 48.79
N LYS A 3 -11.13 69.43 48.52
CA LYS A 3 -10.84 68.95 47.16
C LYS A 3 -11.96 67.97 46.75
N ILE A 4 -12.72 68.32 45.74
CA ILE A 4 -13.70 67.43 45.09
C ILE A 4 -12.92 66.64 44.04
N ALA A 5 -12.83 65.32 44.17
CA ALA A 5 -12.31 64.43 43.15
C ALA A 5 -13.48 64.01 42.23
N ALA A 6 -13.44 64.44 40.97
CA ALA A 6 -14.37 63.98 39.95
C ALA A 6 -13.95 62.58 39.45
N PHE A 7 -14.79 61.56 39.65
CA PHE A 7 -14.66 60.23 39.11
C PHE A 7 -15.27 60.19 37.70
N LEU A 8 -14.43 60.15 36.67
CA LEU A 8 -14.88 59.96 35.29
C LEU A 8 -15.19 58.48 35.09
N PHE A 9 -16.44 58.11 35.02
CA PHE A 9 -16.87 56.74 34.71
C PHE A 9 -16.83 56.57 33.18
N CYS A 10 -15.77 55.95 32.67
CA CYS A 10 -15.65 55.57 31.27
C CYS A 10 -16.58 54.36 31.04
N LEU A 11 -17.77 54.59 30.54
CA LEU A 11 -18.70 53.53 30.14
C LEU A 11 -18.21 52.98 28.79
N THR A 12 -17.39 51.95 28.80
CA THR A 12 -17.09 51.15 27.61
C THR A 12 -18.35 50.43 27.22
N LEU A 13 -19.02 50.91 26.18
CA LEU A 13 -20.08 50.16 25.51
C LEU A 13 -19.46 48.94 24.89
N ILE A 14 -19.54 47.78 25.55
CA ILE A 14 -19.32 46.48 24.93
C ILE A 14 -20.50 46.30 23.97
N LEU A 15 -20.32 46.70 22.71
CA LEU A 15 -21.17 46.27 21.62
C LEU A 15 -21.03 44.74 21.56
N GLY A 16 -21.99 44.06 22.17
CA GLY A 16 -22.09 42.62 22.12
C GLY A 16 -22.18 42.19 20.65
N VAL A 17 -21.20 41.46 20.18
CA VAL A 17 -21.22 40.78 18.89
C VAL A 17 -22.43 39.86 18.91
N ARG A 18 -23.51 40.21 18.18
CA ARG A 18 -24.70 39.37 18.07
C ARG A 18 -24.59 38.48 16.85
N ALA A 19 -24.68 37.17 17.07
CA ALA A 19 -24.93 36.22 15.99
C ALA A 19 -26.19 36.65 15.22
N GLN A 20 -26.14 36.66 13.91
CA GLN A 20 -27.27 37.02 13.06
C GLN A 20 -27.52 35.91 12.04
N ASP A 21 -28.79 35.53 11.92
CA ASP A 21 -29.24 34.56 10.92
C ASP A 21 -29.74 35.30 9.67
N TYR A 22 -29.21 34.87 8.51
CA TYR A 22 -29.68 35.32 7.19
C TYR A 22 -30.38 34.14 6.50
N VAL A 23 -31.61 34.38 6.01
CA VAL A 23 -32.37 33.32 5.35
C VAL A 23 -32.35 33.52 3.84
N VAL A 24 -31.84 32.51 3.12
CA VAL A 24 -31.95 32.42 1.65
C VAL A 24 -33.30 31.83 1.32
N SER A 25 -34.15 32.63 0.65
CA SER A 25 -35.55 32.29 0.32
C SER A 25 -35.83 32.30 -1.18
N THR A 26 -34.81 32.55 -2.01
CA THR A 26 -34.88 32.44 -3.47
C THR A 26 -33.55 32.03 -4.05
N THR A 27 -33.59 31.28 -5.16
CA THR A 27 -32.42 30.89 -5.96
C THR A 27 -31.91 31.97 -6.90
N ALA A 28 -32.61 33.12 -6.95
CA ALA A 28 -32.20 34.26 -7.78
C ALA A 28 -30.77 34.71 -7.46
N ASP A 29 -30.00 35.13 -8.47
CA ASP A 29 -28.58 35.50 -8.31
C ASP A 29 -28.39 36.75 -7.42
N GLY A 30 -29.34 37.64 -7.32
CA GLY A 30 -29.23 38.89 -6.54
C GLY A 30 -30.52 39.34 -5.92
N GLY A 31 -30.44 40.40 -5.09
CA GLY A 31 -31.59 40.96 -4.36
C GLY A 31 -31.81 40.31 -2.99
N ALA A 32 -32.69 40.91 -2.21
CA ALA A 32 -33.01 40.41 -0.87
C ALA A 32 -33.53 38.97 -0.91
N GLY A 33 -33.04 38.12 0.01
CA GLY A 33 -33.35 36.71 0.07
C GLY A 33 -32.49 35.81 -0.82
N SER A 34 -31.58 36.34 -1.65
CA SER A 34 -30.63 35.53 -2.42
C SER A 34 -29.41 35.16 -1.59
N LEU A 35 -28.70 34.10 -1.98
CA LEU A 35 -27.42 33.70 -1.37
C LEU A 35 -26.36 34.81 -1.47
N ARG A 36 -26.27 35.47 -2.64
CA ARG A 36 -25.36 36.61 -2.85
C ARG A 36 -25.63 37.74 -1.85
N TYR A 37 -26.89 38.10 -1.64
CA TYR A 37 -27.27 39.13 -0.67
C TYR A 37 -26.89 38.69 0.77
N ALA A 38 -27.18 37.47 1.16
CA ALA A 38 -26.81 36.92 2.48
C ALA A 38 -25.31 36.99 2.73
N LEU A 39 -24.49 36.59 1.76
CA LEU A 39 -23.02 36.66 1.84
C LEU A 39 -22.54 38.12 1.95
N GLN A 40 -23.11 39.07 1.19
CA GLN A 40 -22.81 40.50 1.30
C GLN A 40 -23.12 41.05 2.69
N MET A 41 -24.24 40.67 3.26
CA MET A 41 -24.62 41.10 4.61
C MET A 41 -23.69 40.57 5.69
N CYS A 42 -23.21 39.32 5.57
CA CYS A 42 -22.18 38.78 6.46
C CYS A 42 -20.88 39.58 6.45
N MET A 43 -20.52 40.19 5.32
CA MET A 43 -19.30 41.02 5.21
C MET A 43 -19.44 42.37 5.92
N THR A 44 -20.64 42.87 6.12
CA THR A 44 -20.89 44.22 6.67
C THR A 44 -21.20 44.26 8.16
N ALA A 45 -21.51 43.10 8.75
CA ALA A 45 -21.86 42.96 10.16
C ALA A 45 -20.73 42.22 10.90
N ALA A 46 -20.45 42.57 12.15
CA ALA A 46 -19.47 41.89 12.98
C ALA A 46 -20.13 40.72 13.74
N GLY A 47 -19.48 39.57 13.77
CA GLY A 47 -19.84 38.42 14.60
C GLY A 47 -20.02 37.11 13.83
N PRO A 48 -20.21 35.99 14.53
CA PRO A 48 -20.60 34.76 13.87
C PRO A 48 -21.97 34.89 13.26
N HIS A 49 -22.11 34.49 12.00
CA HIS A 49 -23.38 34.58 11.24
C HIS A 49 -23.77 33.20 10.73
N THR A 50 -25.08 32.93 10.64
CA THR A 50 -25.56 31.69 10.01
C THR A 50 -26.38 32.05 8.78
N ILE A 51 -26.02 31.50 7.63
CA ILE A 51 -26.81 31.54 6.39
C ILE A 51 -27.61 30.24 6.34
N ARG A 52 -28.93 30.35 6.41
CA ARG A 52 -29.91 29.26 6.35
C ARG A 52 -30.70 29.32 5.06
N PHE A 53 -31.27 28.21 4.66
CA PHE A 53 -32.08 28.09 3.46
C PHE A 53 -33.52 27.74 3.84
N ASN A 54 -34.47 28.44 3.22
CA ASN A 54 -35.91 28.20 3.27
C ASN A 54 -36.50 28.54 1.91
N LEU A 55 -36.18 27.72 0.94
CA LEU A 55 -36.53 27.89 -0.47
C LEU A 55 -37.87 27.18 -0.72
N PRO A 56 -38.90 27.87 -1.25
CA PRO A 56 -40.19 27.26 -1.53
C PRO A 56 -40.11 26.42 -2.82
N THR A 57 -40.94 25.40 -2.95
CA THR A 57 -41.02 24.56 -4.17
C THR A 57 -41.58 25.33 -5.39
N THR A 58 -42.10 26.52 -5.19
CA THR A 58 -42.51 27.44 -6.27
C THR A 58 -41.37 28.31 -6.79
N ASP A 59 -40.17 28.25 -6.18
CA ASP A 59 -38.99 28.99 -6.65
C ASP A 59 -38.53 28.47 -8.01
N ALA A 60 -38.06 29.38 -8.88
CA ALA A 60 -37.69 29.08 -10.25
C ALA A 60 -36.50 28.11 -10.37
N GLY A 61 -35.69 27.99 -9.33
CA GLY A 61 -34.55 27.04 -9.27
C GLY A 61 -34.90 25.67 -8.70
N TYR A 62 -36.18 25.40 -8.36
CA TYR A 62 -36.58 24.10 -7.89
C TYR A 62 -36.66 23.08 -9.03
N ASP A 63 -35.90 22.01 -8.89
CA ASP A 63 -35.99 20.85 -9.77
C ASP A 63 -36.81 19.73 -9.10
N ALA A 64 -38.05 19.58 -9.57
CA ALA A 64 -38.97 18.58 -9.02
C ALA A 64 -38.53 17.13 -9.29
N THR A 65 -37.60 16.88 -10.25
CA THR A 65 -37.09 15.55 -10.57
C THR A 65 -36.15 15.04 -9.49
N THR A 66 -35.32 15.93 -8.98
CA THR A 66 -34.31 15.64 -7.97
C THR A 66 -34.70 16.12 -6.57
N GLY A 67 -35.73 16.93 -6.44
CA GLY A 67 -36.13 17.54 -5.18
C GLY A 67 -35.16 18.62 -4.68
N THR A 68 -34.36 19.21 -5.57
CA THR A 68 -33.28 20.15 -5.20
C THR A 68 -33.54 21.56 -5.69
N TRP A 69 -32.98 22.54 -4.99
CA TRP A 69 -32.94 23.95 -5.41
C TRP A 69 -31.55 24.28 -5.94
N VAL A 70 -31.48 24.74 -7.20
CA VAL A 70 -30.22 25.02 -7.88
C VAL A 70 -30.02 26.53 -8.00
N ILE A 71 -29.04 27.04 -7.25
CA ILE A 71 -28.56 28.43 -7.34
C ILE A 71 -27.52 28.48 -8.46
N ARG A 72 -27.76 29.32 -9.48
CA ARG A 72 -26.84 29.52 -10.62
C ARG A 72 -26.36 30.97 -10.63
N PRO A 73 -25.21 31.24 -9.95
CA PRO A 73 -24.68 32.60 -9.93
C PRO A 73 -24.18 33.02 -11.32
N ALA A 74 -24.53 34.23 -11.77
CA ALA A 74 -24.05 34.81 -13.03
C ALA A 74 -22.58 35.30 -12.96
N SER A 75 -22.04 35.42 -11.75
CA SER A 75 -20.66 35.81 -11.47
C SER A 75 -20.24 35.22 -10.14
N VAL A 76 -18.93 35.20 -9.84
CA VAL A 76 -18.40 34.71 -8.57
C VAL A 76 -19.18 35.30 -7.38
N LEU A 77 -19.55 34.43 -6.44
CA LEU A 77 -20.23 34.83 -5.21
C LEU A 77 -19.29 35.66 -4.31
N PRO A 78 -19.84 36.56 -3.45
CA PRO A 78 -19.04 37.24 -2.45
C PRO A 78 -18.29 36.25 -1.56
N MET A 79 -17.03 36.54 -1.29
CA MET A 79 -16.17 35.68 -0.46
C MET A 79 -16.63 35.75 1.00
N VAL A 80 -16.48 34.65 1.74
CA VAL A 80 -16.64 34.66 3.20
C VAL A 80 -15.36 35.26 3.80
N MET A 81 -15.44 36.44 4.37
CA MET A 81 -14.32 37.19 4.95
C MET A 81 -14.49 37.48 6.46
N GLN A 82 -15.54 36.96 7.07
CA GLN A 82 -15.80 37.05 8.51
C GLN A 82 -15.66 35.67 9.15
N SER A 83 -14.93 35.60 10.27
CA SER A 83 -14.76 34.36 11.03
C SER A 83 -16.08 33.88 11.65
N GLY A 84 -16.25 32.57 11.75
CA GLY A 84 -17.42 31.95 12.37
C GLY A 84 -18.70 31.96 11.52
N VAL A 85 -18.60 32.18 10.22
CA VAL A 85 -19.74 32.09 9.32
C VAL A 85 -20.11 30.64 9.06
N THR A 86 -21.39 30.31 9.26
CA THR A 86 -21.96 28.99 8.93
C THR A 86 -22.87 29.09 7.72
N LEU A 87 -22.60 28.34 6.64
CA LEU A 87 -23.52 28.09 5.55
C LEU A 87 -24.17 26.73 5.78
N ASP A 88 -25.45 26.73 6.14
CA ASP A 88 -26.21 25.57 6.59
C ASP A 88 -27.25 25.13 5.56
N GLY A 89 -26.85 24.33 4.58
CA GLY A 89 -27.77 23.72 3.60
C GLY A 89 -28.78 22.77 4.24
N THR A 90 -28.41 22.10 5.36
CA THR A 90 -29.32 21.16 6.04
C THR A 90 -30.55 21.86 6.65
N SER A 91 -30.52 23.20 6.79
CA SER A 91 -31.67 23.99 7.21
C SER A 91 -32.83 23.92 6.22
N GLN A 92 -32.58 23.63 4.94
CA GLN A 92 -33.62 23.42 3.94
C GLN A 92 -34.50 22.21 4.29
N THR A 93 -33.90 21.10 4.66
CA THR A 93 -34.60 19.90 5.16
C THR A 93 -35.43 20.23 6.40
N ALA A 94 -34.87 21.01 7.32
CA ALA A 94 -35.57 21.38 8.55
C ALA A 94 -36.82 22.29 8.28
N PHE A 95 -36.81 23.10 7.25
CA PHE A 95 -37.93 23.98 6.88
C PHE A 95 -38.93 23.33 5.93
N GLY A 96 -38.43 22.63 4.90
CA GLY A 96 -39.23 22.10 3.79
C GLY A 96 -39.54 20.61 3.85
N GLY A 97 -38.93 19.89 4.77
CA GLY A 97 -38.87 18.43 4.74
C GLY A 97 -37.77 17.91 3.81
N ASP A 98 -37.47 16.62 3.92
CA ASP A 98 -36.50 15.96 3.06
C ASP A 98 -37.09 15.72 1.66
N THR A 99 -36.71 16.56 0.71
CA THR A 99 -37.15 16.50 -0.70
C THR A 99 -36.15 15.77 -1.59
N ASN A 100 -34.89 15.64 -1.16
CA ASN A 100 -33.85 14.85 -1.79
C ASN A 100 -33.22 13.85 -0.81
N PRO A 101 -33.84 12.70 -0.56
CA PRO A 101 -33.30 11.70 0.37
C PRO A 101 -31.97 11.07 -0.08
N LEU A 102 -31.47 11.46 -1.26
CA LEU A 102 -30.22 10.95 -1.81
C LEU A 102 -29.04 11.89 -1.59
N GLY A 103 -29.28 13.11 -1.08
CA GLY A 103 -28.20 14.07 -0.84
C GLY A 103 -28.69 15.46 -0.45
N PRO A 104 -27.84 16.48 -0.49
CA PRO A 104 -28.20 17.87 -0.19
C PRO A 104 -29.28 18.40 -1.10
N GLU A 105 -30.24 19.13 -0.52
CA GLU A 105 -31.31 19.78 -1.27
C GLU A 105 -30.88 21.09 -1.97
N VAL A 106 -29.82 21.74 -1.50
CA VAL A 106 -29.34 23.01 -2.03
C VAL A 106 -28.07 22.81 -2.85
N ALA A 107 -28.13 23.18 -4.13
CA ALA A 107 -27.01 23.13 -5.05
C ALA A 107 -26.52 24.51 -5.45
N ILE A 108 -25.21 24.70 -5.56
CA ILE A 108 -24.53 25.83 -6.19
C ILE A 108 -23.89 25.30 -7.47
N ASP A 109 -24.36 25.78 -8.62
CA ASP A 109 -23.97 25.33 -9.94
C ASP A 109 -23.29 26.47 -10.71
N GLY A 110 -21.96 26.35 -10.91
CA GLY A 110 -21.16 27.37 -11.59
C GLY A 110 -21.27 27.39 -13.10
N GLY A 111 -22.01 26.44 -13.71
CA GLY A 111 -22.23 26.39 -15.16
C GLY A 111 -20.96 26.21 -15.99
N GLY A 112 -19.87 25.74 -15.40
CA GLY A 112 -18.55 25.55 -16.04
C GLY A 112 -17.78 26.86 -16.29
N THR A 113 -18.22 27.99 -15.75
CA THR A 113 -17.61 29.30 -16.04
C THR A 113 -17.14 30.07 -14.81
N LEU A 114 -17.53 29.66 -13.60
CA LEU A 114 -17.15 30.32 -12.36
C LEU A 114 -15.83 29.78 -11.82
N ASP A 115 -14.96 30.71 -11.39
CA ASP A 115 -13.69 30.35 -10.74
C ASP A 115 -13.91 29.64 -9.40
N TYR A 116 -14.96 30.01 -8.65
CA TYR A 116 -15.24 29.44 -7.33
C TYR A 116 -16.75 29.21 -7.15
N GLY A 117 -17.12 28.06 -6.65
CA GLY A 117 -18.47 27.85 -6.11
C GLY A 117 -18.63 28.61 -4.80
N LEU A 118 -17.71 28.40 -3.85
CA LEU A 118 -17.58 29.21 -2.63
C LEU A 118 -16.10 29.49 -2.34
N ARG A 119 -15.80 30.66 -1.79
CA ARG A 119 -14.45 31.01 -1.32
C ARG A 119 -14.50 31.60 0.09
N ILE A 120 -13.67 31.03 0.96
CA ILE A 120 -13.40 31.52 2.32
C ILE A 120 -12.00 32.11 2.32
N LEU A 121 -11.89 33.39 2.72
CA LEU A 121 -10.65 34.16 2.60
C LEU A 121 -10.35 34.91 3.90
N ASN A 122 -9.25 34.61 4.55
CA ASN A 122 -8.81 35.24 5.81
C ASN A 122 -9.90 35.20 6.92
N ALA A 123 -10.66 34.10 6.99
CA ALA A 123 -11.85 33.95 7.84
C ALA A 123 -11.89 32.57 8.50
N GLY A 124 -11.29 32.44 9.67
CA GLY A 124 -11.28 31.19 10.43
C GLY A 124 -12.68 30.78 10.96
N ASP A 125 -12.77 29.53 11.45
CA ASP A 125 -13.96 28.95 12.09
C ASP A 125 -15.23 28.93 11.20
N ALA A 126 -15.06 28.99 9.86
CA ALA A 126 -16.18 28.88 8.94
C ALA A 126 -16.68 27.44 8.80
N VAL A 127 -17.99 27.26 8.70
CA VAL A 127 -18.63 25.95 8.55
C VAL A 127 -19.46 25.90 7.27
N LEU A 128 -19.20 24.91 6.43
CA LEU A 128 -19.98 24.56 5.25
C LEU A 128 -20.60 23.19 5.48
N ARG A 129 -21.93 23.08 5.38
CA ARG A 129 -22.57 21.77 5.53
C ARG A 129 -23.83 21.63 4.65
N GLY A 130 -24.04 20.40 4.15
CA GLY A 130 -25.25 20.02 3.43
C GLY A 130 -25.46 20.77 2.12
N LEU A 131 -24.42 21.01 1.35
CA LEU A 131 -24.45 21.69 0.06
C LEU A 131 -23.92 20.80 -1.07
N ASN A 132 -24.55 20.90 -2.26
CA ASN A 132 -24.00 20.36 -3.48
C ASN A 132 -23.29 21.47 -4.26
N ILE A 133 -21.98 21.33 -4.57
CA ILE A 133 -21.20 22.37 -5.25
C ILE A 133 -20.52 21.75 -6.48
N ARG A 134 -20.82 22.31 -7.65
CA ARG A 134 -20.46 21.70 -8.93
C ARG A 134 -20.25 22.69 -10.07
N ASN A 135 -19.62 22.19 -11.15
CA ASN A 135 -19.41 22.94 -12.39
C ASN A 135 -18.68 24.28 -12.18
N CYS A 136 -17.62 24.27 -11.33
CA CYS A 136 -16.76 25.41 -11.05
C CYS A 136 -15.31 25.08 -11.35
N THR A 137 -14.41 26.07 -11.51
CA THR A 137 -12.97 25.77 -11.50
C THR A 137 -12.57 25.22 -10.13
N LYS A 138 -13.00 25.86 -9.04
CA LYS A 138 -12.83 25.32 -7.69
C LYS A 138 -14.17 25.22 -7.00
N GLY A 139 -14.54 24.05 -6.55
CA GLY A 139 -15.79 23.86 -5.82
C GLY A 139 -15.79 24.74 -4.56
N VAL A 140 -14.85 24.49 -3.64
CA VAL A 140 -14.61 25.31 -2.45
C VAL A 140 -13.12 25.61 -2.32
N GLN A 141 -12.77 26.89 -2.17
CA GLN A 141 -11.42 27.29 -1.77
C GLN A 141 -11.44 27.92 -0.36
N VAL A 142 -10.57 27.42 0.50
CA VAL A 142 -10.28 27.93 1.85
C VAL A 142 -8.84 28.45 1.85
N TYR A 143 -8.67 29.77 1.99
CA TYR A 143 -7.37 30.44 1.92
C TYR A 143 -7.09 31.20 3.21
N ASN A 144 -5.98 30.92 3.88
CA ASN A 144 -5.55 31.56 5.14
C ASN A 144 -6.69 31.65 6.17
N SER A 145 -7.41 30.53 6.36
CA SER A 145 -8.64 30.47 7.14
C SER A 145 -8.63 29.22 8.02
N PRO A 146 -8.06 29.30 9.23
CA PRO A 146 -7.90 28.15 10.10
C PRO A 146 -9.24 27.67 10.70
N ASN A 147 -9.25 26.41 11.18
CA ASN A 147 -10.35 25.77 11.88
C ASN A 147 -11.66 25.67 11.07
N CYS A 148 -11.61 25.78 9.74
CA CYS A 148 -12.79 25.64 8.90
C CYS A 148 -13.29 24.19 8.87
N ARG A 149 -14.62 24.03 8.72
CA ARG A 149 -15.23 22.71 8.60
C ARG A 149 -16.07 22.59 7.32
N VAL A 150 -15.92 21.44 6.62
CA VAL A 150 -16.78 21.06 5.49
C VAL A 150 -17.36 19.68 5.77
N ALA A 151 -18.69 19.56 5.87
CA ALA A 151 -19.36 18.32 6.24
C ALA A 151 -20.69 18.10 5.50
N GLY A 152 -21.01 16.85 5.16
CA GLY A 152 -22.29 16.50 4.52
C GLY A 152 -22.48 17.11 3.14
N CYS A 153 -21.41 17.44 2.44
CA CYS A 153 -21.44 18.11 1.15
C CYS A 153 -21.19 17.13 -0.01
N TYR A 154 -21.80 17.43 -1.16
CA TYR A 154 -21.52 16.78 -2.44
C TYR A 154 -20.71 17.73 -3.32
N ILE A 155 -19.53 17.32 -3.78
CA ILE A 155 -18.58 18.18 -4.48
C ILE A 155 -18.13 17.50 -5.78
N GLY A 156 -18.51 18.09 -6.92
CA GLY A 156 -18.15 17.57 -8.25
C GLY A 156 -19.12 16.52 -8.80
N VAL A 157 -20.23 16.30 -8.13
CA VAL A 157 -21.25 15.31 -8.54
C VAL A 157 -22.63 15.94 -8.69
N ASP A 158 -23.52 15.22 -9.37
CA ASP A 158 -24.93 15.59 -9.50
C ASP A 158 -25.69 15.56 -8.15
N ALA A 159 -26.96 15.91 -8.16
CA ALA A 159 -27.80 15.97 -6.95
C ALA A 159 -27.96 14.63 -6.23
N THR A 160 -27.74 13.51 -6.94
CA THR A 160 -27.91 12.14 -6.43
C THR A 160 -26.59 11.43 -6.18
N ALA A 161 -25.45 12.09 -6.48
CA ALA A 161 -24.11 11.55 -6.49
C ALA A 161 -24.01 10.19 -7.20
N THR A 162 -24.57 10.14 -8.41
CA THR A 162 -24.48 8.97 -9.31
C THR A 162 -23.74 9.29 -10.61
N SER A 163 -23.47 10.56 -10.88
CA SER A 163 -22.75 11.03 -12.06
C SER A 163 -21.89 12.24 -11.74
N ALA A 164 -20.81 12.42 -12.50
CA ALA A 164 -19.97 13.61 -12.40
C ALA A 164 -20.72 14.87 -12.83
N ALA A 165 -20.48 15.97 -12.10
CA ALA A 165 -20.79 17.36 -12.45
C ALA A 165 -19.57 18.19 -12.03
N ALA A 166 -18.51 18.06 -12.81
CA ALA A 166 -17.13 18.32 -12.44
C ALA A 166 -16.84 19.75 -12.00
N ASN A 167 -16.10 19.89 -10.90
CA ASN A 167 -15.20 21.01 -10.73
C ASN A 167 -13.82 20.62 -11.26
N ASP A 168 -12.90 21.58 -11.48
CA ASP A 168 -11.50 21.26 -11.74
C ASP A 168 -10.84 20.73 -10.45
N ILE A 169 -10.95 21.46 -9.33
CA ILE A 169 -10.59 21.02 -7.98
C ILE A 169 -11.84 21.04 -7.10
N GLY A 170 -12.12 19.94 -6.41
CA GLY A 170 -13.28 19.84 -5.53
C GLY A 170 -13.16 20.74 -4.31
N LEU A 171 -12.28 20.40 -3.39
CA LEU A 171 -11.95 21.16 -2.18
C LEU A 171 -10.47 21.55 -2.18
N GLU A 172 -10.18 22.81 -1.89
CA GLU A 172 -8.80 23.32 -1.80
C GLU A 172 -8.60 24.08 -0.48
N PHE A 173 -7.68 23.60 0.37
CA PHE A 173 -7.28 24.24 1.62
C PHE A 173 -5.82 24.65 1.49
N ILE A 174 -5.54 25.96 1.57
CA ILE A 174 -4.20 26.47 1.26
C ILE A 174 -3.75 27.58 2.20
N ALA A 175 -2.42 27.77 2.27
CA ALA A 175 -1.75 28.94 2.84
C ALA A 175 -2.20 29.29 4.28
N GLY A 176 -2.07 28.34 5.22
CA GLY A 176 -2.40 28.54 6.64
C GLY A 176 -3.88 28.34 6.96
N SER A 177 -4.61 27.60 6.11
CA SER A 177 -5.95 27.08 6.43
C SER A 177 -5.84 25.88 7.38
N ASP A 178 -5.15 26.08 8.50
CA ASP A 178 -4.75 25.06 9.45
C ASP A 178 -5.92 24.52 10.27
N ASN A 179 -5.74 23.30 10.82
CA ASN A 179 -6.72 22.62 11.67
C ASN A 179 -8.12 22.47 11.03
N ALA A 180 -8.18 22.41 9.71
CA ALA A 180 -9.43 22.20 9.00
C ALA A 180 -9.98 20.78 9.29
N VAL A 181 -11.32 20.68 9.36
CA VAL A 181 -12.01 19.39 9.53
C VAL A 181 -12.89 19.15 8.31
N ILE A 182 -12.55 18.11 7.54
CA ILE A 182 -13.26 17.72 6.32
C ILE A 182 -13.96 16.40 6.60
N GLY A 183 -15.30 16.42 6.64
CA GLY A 183 -16.12 15.27 7.02
C GLY A 183 -16.38 15.15 8.51
N GLY A 184 -16.33 13.92 9.02
CA GLY A 184 -16.58 13.58 10.42
C GLY A 184 -16.92 12.11 10.59
N SER A 185 -17.38 11.74 11.81
CA SER A 185 -17.59 10.33 12.19
C SER A 185 -19.01 9.83 11.95
N THR A 186 -19.93 10.67 11.49
CA THR A 186 -21.33 10.27 11.27
C THR A 186 -21.68 10.28 9.78
N PRO A 187 -22.67 9.48 9.34
CA PRO A 187 -23.15 9.53 7.96
C PRO A 187 -23.63 10.92 7.50
N ALA A 188 -24.12 11.75 8.42
CA ALA A 188 -24.56 13.12 8.13
C ALA A 188 -23.38 14.09 7.87
N ASP A 189 -22.19 13.76 8.38
CA ASP A 189 -20.98 14.55 8.15
C ASP A 189 -20.22 14.12 6.87
N ARG A 190 -20.60 12.99 6.27
CA ARG A 190 -19.91 12.42 5.09
C ARG A 190 -19.95 13.36 3.90
N ASN A 191 -18.79 13.72 3.38
CA ASN A 191 -18.72 14.37 2.07
C ASN A 191 -18.57 13.31 0.97
N ILE A 192 -19.21 13.55 -0.17
CA ILE A 192 -18.96 12.86 -1.43
C ILE A 192 -18.18 13.82 -2.32
N ILE A 193 -16.91 13.50 -2.58
CA ILE A 193 -15.96 14.36 -3.29
C ILE A 193 -15.45 13.58 -4.50
N SER A 194 -16.18 13.68 -5.59
CA SER A 194 -16.02 12.78 -6.72
C SER A 194 -16.32 13.48 -8.03
N GLY A 195 -15.80 12.93 -9.13
CA GLY A 195 -16.10 13.44 -10.47
C GLY A 195 -15.41 14.75 -10.82
N ASN A 196 -14.45 15.25 -10.02
CA ASN A 196 -13.70 16.45 -10.36
C ASN A 196 -12.61 16.15 -11.41
N GLU A 197 -12.33 17.12 -12.30
CA GLU A 197 -11.43 16.90 -13.45
C GLU A 197 -10.00 16.61 -13.04
N HIS A 198 -9.49 17.25 -11.98
CA HIS A 198 -8.14 17.02 -11.48
C HIS A 198 -8.16 16.47 -10.05
N ILE A 199 -8.35 17.27 -9.02
CA ILE A 199 -8.13 16.86 -7.64
C ILE A 199 -9.44 16.91 -6.84
N GLY A 200 -9.74 15.82 -6.11
CA GLY A 200 -10.87 15.79 -5.19
C GLY A 200 -10.63 16.71 -4.00
N ILE A 201 -9.57 16.48 -3.21
CA ILE A 201 -9.16 17.33 -2.08
C ILE A 201 -7.69 17.71 -2.26
N ARG A 202 -7.41 19.01 -2.21
CA ARG A 202 -6.05 19.54 -2.19
C ARG A 202 -5.74 20.19 -0.85
N LEU A 203 -4.73 19.71 -0.17
CA LEU A 203 -4.10 20.35 0.98
C LEU A 203 -2.74 20.90 0.54
N LEU A 204 -2.50 22.21 0.69
CA LEU A 204 -1.27 22.86 0.27
C LEU A 204 -0.82 23.88 1.35
N ASP A 205 0.36 23.68 1.91
CA ASP A 205 0.93 24.56 2.93
C ASP A 205 0.00 24.74 4.15
N VAL A 206 -0.48 23.64 4.74
CA VAL A 206 -1.39 23.61 5.89
C VAL A 206 -0.93 22.60 6.94
N THR A 207 -1.33 22.84 8.19
CA THR A 207 -0.99 21.94 9.30
C THR A 207 -2.22 21.53 10.13
N GLY A 208 -2.16 20.33 10.71
CA GLY A 208 -3.14 19.84 11.69
C GLY A 208 -4.54 19.56 11.13
N CYS A 209 -4.71 19.45 9.81
CA CYS A 209 -5.99 19.15 9.19
C CYS A 209 -6.43 17.70 9.42
N THR A 210 -7.74 17.49 9.49
CA THR A 210 -8.35 16.14 9.59
C THR A 210 -9.30 15.91 8.42
N VAL A 211 -9.13 14.78 7.72
CA VAL A 211 -10.06 14.31 6.68
C VAL A 211 -10.59 12.94 7.11
N SER A 212 -11.90 12.85 7.38
CA SER A 212 -12.48 11.62 7.89
C SER A 212 -13.91 11.37 7.39
N GLY A 213 -14.29 10.10 7.23
CA GLY A 213 -15.63 9.66 6.85
C GLY A 213 -16.07 10.06 5.43
N CYS A 214 -15.13 10.49 4.59
CA CYS A 214 -15.41 10.96 3.22
C CYS A 214 -15.34 9.80 2.20
N TYR A 215 -16.16 9.92 1.14
CA TYR A 215 -16.04 9.11 -0.06
C TYR A 215 -15.41 9.97 -1.17
N ILE A 216 -14.25 9.51 -1.70
CA ILE A 216 -13.42 10.28 -2.62
C ILE A 216 -13.18 9.44 -3.88
N GLY A 217 -13.81 9.81 -4.98
CA GLY A 217 -13.80 9.07 -6.24
C GLY A 217 -14.93 8.03 -6.38
N LEU A 218 -15.85 7.97 -5.41
CA LEU A 218 -16.97 7.03 -5.40
C LEU A 218 -18.33 7.72 -5.41
N ASP A 219 -19.36 6.96 -5.74
CA ASP A 219 -20.76 7.35 -5.58
C ASP A 219 -21.16 7.39 -4.08
N ARG A 220 -22.36 7.89 -3.79
CA ARG A 220 -22.88 7.98 -2.41
C ARG A 220 -23.02 6.63 -1.70
N THR A 221 -23.07 5.52 -2.44
CA THR A 221 -23.18 4.16 -1.86
C THR A 221 -21.80 3.58 -1.55
N GLY A 222 -20.74 4.15 -2.09
CA GLY A 222 -19.38 3.64 -1.97
C GLY A 222 -19.14 2.37 -2.79
N THR A 223 -19.94 2.11 -3.82
CA THR A 223 -19.91 0.86 -4.60
C THR A 223 -19.64 1.05 -6.08
N ALA A 224 -19.63 2.29 -6.57
CA ALA A 224 -19.33 2.61 -7.96
C ALA A 224 -18.38 3.80 -8.07
N ALA A 225 -17.46 3.76 -9.04
CA ALA A 225 -16.53 4.86 -9.27
C ALA A 225 -17.21 6.07 -9.93
N ILE A 226 -16.89 7.26 -9.43
CA ILE A 226 -17.08 8.56 -10.08
C ILE A 226 -15.73 9.27 -9.96
N PRO A 227 -14.78 9.00 -10.85
CA PRO A 227 -13.37 9.32 -10.63
C PRO A 227 -13.08 10.81 -10.56
N ASN A 228 -12.25 11.23 -9.60
CA ASN A 228 -11.38 12.38 -9.77
C ASN A 228 -10.12 11.92 -10.53
N TYR A 229 -9.26 12.83 -11.03
CA TYR A 229 -7.94 12.43 -11.51
C TYR A 229 -7.10 11.94 -10.32
N ASP A 230 -6.85 12.80 -9.32
CA ASP A 230 -6.30 12.43 -8.02
C ASP A 230 -7.37 12.49 -6.95
N GLY A 231 -7.40 11.51 -6.06
CA GLY A 231 -8.38 11.49 -4.98
C GLY A 231 -8.15 12.61 -3.99
N MET A 232 -6.99 12.61 -3.35
CA MET A 232 -6.59 13.62 -2.38
C MET A 232 -5.10 13.91 -2.51
N SER A 233 -4.68 15.17 -2.63
CA SER A 233 -3.28 15.58 -2.75
C SER A 233 -2.82 16.37 -1.52
N MET A 234 -1.63 16.04 -1.02
CA MET A 234 -0.92 16.73 0.08
C MET A 234 0.37 17.32 -0.48
N GLU A 235 0.43 18.64 -0.64
CA GLU A 235 1.48 19.33 -1.38
C GLU A 235 2.18 20.42 -0.55
N GLY A 236 3.47 20.64 -0.80
CA GLY A 236 4.22 21.67 -0.08
C GLY A 236 4.39 21.36 1.41
N ALA A 237 4.21 22.35 2.29
CA ALA A 237 4.38 22.21 3.73
C ALA A 237 3.09 21.68 4.41
N VAL A 238 2.71 20.44 4.14
CA VAL A 238 1.58 19.77 4.80
C VAL A 238 2.08 18.92 5.95
N THR A 239 1.74 19.32 7.19
CA THR A 239 2.30 18.69 8.38
C THR A 239 1.26 18.35 9.43
N ASN A 240 1.48 17.25 10.17
CA ASN A 240 0.66 16.85 11.32
C ASN A 240 -0.84 16.68 10.98
N CYS A 241 -1.15 16.37 9.74
CA CYS A 241 -2.51 16.09 9.30
C CYS A 241 -2.88 14.63 9.58
N THR A 242 -4.17 14.38 9.83
CA THR A 242 -4.71 13.03 10.03
C THR A 242 -5.72 12.72 8.94
N ILE A 243 -5.49 11.64 8.20
CA ILE A 243 -6.37 11.14 7.16
C ILE A 243 -7.00 9.83 7.62
N GLY A 244 -8.29 9.85 7.89
CA GLY A 244 -9.04 8.75 8.47
C GLY A 244 -9.25 8.90 9.97
N GLY A 245 -9.33 7.78 10.66
CA GLY A 245 -9.52 7.69 12.10
C GLY A 245 -9.62 6.25 12.57
N THR A 246 -9.97 6.05 13.83
CA THR A 246 -9.97 4.73 14.46
C THR A 246 -11.35 4.08 14.53
N THR A 247 -12.38 4.76 14.07
CA THR A 247 -13.75 4.24 14.01
C THR A 247 -14.21 4.02 12.57
N GLU A 248 -15.17 3.14 12.37
CA GLU A 248 -15.76 2.91 11.06
C GLU A 248 -16.37 4.19 10.44
N GLY A 249 -16.94 5.05 11.26
CA GLY A 249 -17.52 6.33 10.83
C GLY A 249 -16.47 7.33 10.33
N GLU A 250 -15.24 7.25 10.82
CA GLU A 250 -14.11 8.11 10.43
C GLU A 250 -13.35 7.59 9.19
N ARG A 251 -13.64 6.36 8.75
CA ARG A 251 -13.01 5.74 7.59
C ARG A 251 -13.27 6.53 6.33
N ASN A 252 -12.22 6.97 5.63
CA ASN A 252 -12.38 7.42 4.26
C ASN A 252 -12.37 6.23 3.30
N LEU A 253 -13.16 6.34 2.23
CA LEU A 253 -13.02 5.52 1.03
C LEU A 253 -12.33 6.38 -0.02
N ILE A 254 -11.11 6.01 -0.42
CA ILE A 254 -10.31 6.74 -1.42
C ILE A 254 -10.09 5.77 -2.60
N SER A 255 -11.04 5.75 -3.51
CA SER A 255 -11.13 4.67 -4.49
C SER A 255 -11.71 5.14 -5.82
N GLY A 256 -11.36 4.44 -6.89
CA GLY A 256 -11.91 4.71 -8.21
C GLY A 256 -11.39 5.98 -8.88
N ASN A 257 -10.32 6.61 -8.35
CA ASN A 257 -9.70 7.77 -8.99
C ASN A 257 -8.79 7.33 -10.14
N THR A 258 -8.61 8.22 -11.11
CA THR A 258 -7.92 7.87 -12.37
C THR A 258 -6.44 7.59 -12.17
N ASP A 259 -5.76 8.38 -11.32
CA ASP A 259 -4.33 8.23 -11.05
C ASP A 259 -4.08 7.89 -9.58
N TYR A 260 -3.70 8.84 -8.75
CA TYR A 260 -3.37 8.56 -7.36
C TYR A 260 -4.59 8.59 -6.45
N GLY A 261 -4.66 7.65 -5.50
CA GLY A 261 -5.61 7.73 -4.39
C GLY A 261 -5.20 8.85 -3.42
N LEU A 262 -3.96 8.77 -2.90
CA LEU A 262 -3.43 9.70 -1.90
C LEU A 262 -1.93 9.95 -2.12
N PRO A 263 -1.54 10.92 -2.93
CA PRO A 263 -0.16 11.36 -3.06
C PRO A 263 0.25 12.37 -1.98
N LEU A 264 1.51 12.24 -1.51
CA LEU A 264 2.22 13.17 -0.64
C LEU A 264 3.44 13.70 -1.40
N PHE A 265 3.43 14.98 -1.76
CA PHE A 265 4.45 15.61 -2.58
C PHE A 265 5.31 16.61 -1.81
N GLY A 266 6.63 16.44 -1.91
CA GLY A 266 7.62 17.44 -1.51
C GLY A 266 8.12 17.32 -0.08
N VAL A 267 9.28 17.92 0.15
CA VAL A 267 10.02 17.87 1.43
C VAL A 267 9.27 18.47 2.63
N GLY A 268 8.19 19.19 2.39
CA GLY A 268 7.33 19.74 3.45
C GLY A 268 6.18 18.82 3.87
N ALA A 269 5.88 17.75 3.10
CA ALA A 269 4.85 16.79 3.45
C ALA A 269 5.39 15.80 4.50
N THR A 270 5.26 16.16 5.79
CA THR A 270 5.91 15.43 6.88
C THR A 270 5.04 15.27 8.12
N ASN A 271 5.30 14.20 8.88
CA ASN A 271 4.61 13.87 10.13
C ASN A 271 3.08 13.73 9.98
N ASN A 272 2.61 13.37 8.80
CA ASN A 272 1.21 13.09 8.58
C ASN A 272 0.87 11.64 8.95
N VAL A 273 -0.37 11.42 9.37
CA VAL A 273 -0.86 10.12 9.84
C VAL A 273 -2.05 9.69 8.99
N ILE A 274 -1.96 8.52 8.35
CA ILE A 274 -2.97 7.95 7.47
C ILE A 274 -3.44 6.64 8.07
N ILE A 275 -4.66 6.61 8.63
CA ILE A 275 -5.14 5.48 9.45
C ILE A 275 -6.59 5.12 9.17
N GLY A 276 -6.91 3.82 9.21
CA GLY A 276 -8.28 3.30 9.19
C GLY A 276 -9.01 3.45 7.86
N ASN A 277 -8.31 3.80 6.76
CA ASN A 277 -8.92 4.04 5.45
C ASN A 277 -9.03 2.76 4.62
N TYR A 278 -9.95 2.76 3.65
CA TYR A 278 -9.97 1.85 2.53
C TYR A 278 -9.53 2.60 1.27
N ILE A 279 -8.48 2.09 0.60
CA ILE A 279 -7.83 2.74 -0.54
C ILE A 279 -7.78 1.76 -1.71
N GLY A 280 -8.67 1.96 -2.69
CA GLY A 280 -8.81 1.09 -3.87
C GLY A 280 -9.89 0.02 -3.76
N THR A 281 -10.69 0.00 -2.67
CA THR A 281 -11.81 -0.92 -2.51
C THR A 281 -13.15 -0.20 -2.34
N ASP A 282 -14.24 -0.95 -2.44
CA ASP A 282 -15.59 -0.52 -2.12
C ASP A 282 -15.81 -0.32 -0.61
N VAL A 283 -17.00 0.10 -0.22
CA VAL A 283 -17.40 0.32 1.18
C VAL A 283 -17.28 -0.94 2.04
N THR A 284 -17.37 -2.14 1.44
CA THR A 284 -17.24 -3.41 2.16
C THR A 284 -15.78 -3.81 2.40
N GLY A 285 -14.84 -3.19 1.68
CA GLY A 285 -13.42 -3.57 1.71
C GLY A 285 -13.12 -4.93 1.06
N THR A 286 -14.02 -5.42 0.19
CA THR A 286 -13.92 -6.77 -0.42
C THR A 286 -13.92 -6.75 -1.94
N VAL A 287 -14.38 -5.66 -2.57
CA VAL A 287 -14.46 -5.51 -4.03
C VAL A 287 -13.50 -4.41 -4.47
N ALA A 288 -12.69 -4.70 -5.47
CA ALA A 288 -11.77 -3.71 -6.04
C ALA A 288 -12.52 -2.59 -6.78
N ILE A 289 -12.23 -1.35 -6.43
CA ILE A 289 -12.57 -0.14 -7.18
C ILE A 289 -11.30 0.72 -7.17
N GLY A 290 -10.29 0.27 -7.94
CA GLY A 290 -8.92 0.74 -7.83
C GLY A 290 -8.69 2.18 -8.27
N ASN A 291 -7.74 2.83 -7.62
CA ASN A 291 -6.96 3.91 -8.20
C ASN A 291 -5.83 3.31 -9.06
N THR A 292 -5.09 4.11 -9.85
CA THR A 292 -3.87 3.58 -10.46
C THR A 292 -2.85 3.25 -9.38
N TYR A 293 -2.57 4.17 -8.46
CA TYR A 293 -1.74 3.91 -7.28
C TYR A 293 -2.51 4.26 -6.00
N GLY A 294 -2.36 3.43 -4.95
CA GLY A 294 -3.07 3.65 -3.70
C GLY A 294 -2.53 4.85 -2.93
N VAL A 295 -1.34 4.75 -2.38
CA VAL A 295 -0.60 5.81 -1.67
C VAL A 295 0.72 6.05 -2.37
N LEU A 296 1.03 7.32 -2.65
CA LEU A 296 2.32 7.73 -3.20
C LEU A 296 3.06 8.62 -2.19
N PHE A 297 4.32 8.34 -1.96
CA PHE A 297 5.28 9.24 -1.33
C PHE A 297 6.27 9.71 -2.39
N ASP A 298 6.38 11.02 -2.59
CA ASP A 298 7.17 11.57 -3.69
C ASP A 298 7.93 12.85 -3.30
N ASP A 299 8.93 13.19 -4.14
CA ASP A 299 9.69 14.44 -4.09
C ASP A 299 10.22 14.81 -2.68
N GLY A 300 10.68 13.80 -1.92
CA GLY A 300 11.29 14.03 -0.61
C GLY A 300 10.30 14.14 0.55
N SER A 301 9.07 13.66 0.42
CA SER A 301 8.16 13.52 1.56
C SER A 301 8.74 12.57 2.61
N PHE A 302 8.73 12.95 3.88
CA PHE A 302 9.43 12.16 4.91
C PHE A 302 8.71 12.14 6.26
N GLY A 303 9.00 11.10 7.07
CA GLY A 303 8.52 10.98 8.43
C GLY A 303 7.01 10.82 8.56
N ASN A 304 6.32 10.42 7.49
CA ASN A 304 4.89 10.14 7.52
C ASN A 304 4.61 8.70 7.96
N ARG A 305 3.44 8.46 8.52
CA ARG A 305 3.02 7.14 8.99
C ARG A 305 1.70 6.72 8.33
N VAL A 306 1.71 5.52 7.74
CA VAL A 306 0.50 4.85 7.20
C VAL A 306 0.21 3.62 8.07
N GLY A 307 -0.96 3.59 8.70
CA GLY A 307 -1.33 2.59 9.69
C GLY A 307 -0.83 2.91 11.10
N GLY A 308 -0.81 1.94 11.99
CA GLY A 308 -0.42 2.14 13.38
C GLY A 308 -0.37 0.87 14.21
N ASP A 309 -0.36 1.01 15.53
CA ASP A 309 -0.15 -0.10 16.46
C ASP A 309 -1.39 -0.98 16.67
N THR A 310 -2.56 -0.46 16.37
CA THR A 310 -3.84 -1.13 16.62
C THR A 310 -4.53 -1.55 15.32
N GLU A 311 -5.46 -2.51 15.42
CA GLU A 311 -6.29 -2.93 14.28
C GLU A 311 -7.16 -1.79 13.75
N SER A 312 -7.62 -0.89 14.60
CA SER A 312 -8.43 0.26 14.21
C SER A 312 -7.67 1.33 13.43
N GLU A 313 -6.33 1.36 13.52
CA GLU A 313 -5.47 2.24 12.73
C GLU A 313 -5.08 1.64 11.38
N ARG A 314 -5.38 0.35 11.16
CA ARG A 314 -5.04 -0.38 9.93
C ARG A 314 -5.74 0.21 8.72
N ASN A 315 -4.99 0.49 7.64
CA ASN A 315 -5.58 0.73 6.34
C ASN A 315 -5.69 -0.58 5.54
N VAL A 316 -6.68 -0.64 4.66
CA VAL A 316 -6.77 -1.63 3.58
C VAL A 316 -6.37 -0.91 2.29
N ILE A 317 -5.24 -1.31 1.70
CA ILE A 317 -4.67 -0.69 0.49
C ILE A 317 -4.64 -1.77 -0.59
N SER A 318 -5.75 -1.93 -1.28
CA SER A 318 -6.00 -3.12 -2.11
C SER A 318 -6.85 -2.80 -3.32
N GLY A 319 -6.73 -3.62 -4.36
CA GLY A 319 -7.53 -3.47 -5.58
C GLY A 319 -7.05 -2.37 -6.52
N ASN A 320 -5.89 -1.73 -6.25
CA ASN A 320 -5.36 -0.68 -7.11
C ASN A 320 -4.72 -1.30 -8.38
N VAL A 321 -4.88 -0.62 -9.51
CA VAL A 321 -4.45 -1.13 -10.83
C VAL A 321 -2.93 -1.30 -10.92
N GLY A 322 -2.17 -0.39 -10.31
CA GLY A 322 -0.72 -0.42 -10.18
C GLY A 322 -0.29 -0.88 -8.79
N TYR A 323 0.39 -0.03 -8.05
CA TYR A 323 0.97 -0.38 -6.76
C TYR A 323 0.05 0.02 -5.60
N GLY A 324 0.03 -0.81 -4.56
CA GLY A 324 -0.65 -0.45 -3.31
C GLY A 324 0.00 0.78 -2.69
N VAL A 325 1.31 0.72 -2.46
CA VAL A 325 2.12 1.86 -1.97
C VAL A 325 3.34 2.05 -2.85
N PHE A 326 3.62 3.29 -3.19
CA PHE A 326 4.75 3.66 -4.03
C PHE A 326 5.60 4.74 -3.33
N PHE A 327 6.88 4.47 -3.13
CA PHE A 327 7.88 5.45 -2.73
C PHE A 327 8.70 5.81 -3.95
N TYR A 328 8.74 7.07 -4.29
CA TYR A 328 9.36 7.52 -5.52
C TYR A 328 10.18 8.81 -5.32
N ASN A 329 11.11 9.07 -6.24
CA ASN A 329 12.00 10.22 -6.28
C ASN A 329 12.90 10.45 -5.05
N ASN A 330 13.94 11.24 -5.31
CA ASN A 330 15.05 11.49 -4.39
C ASN A 330 14.59 12.21 -3.12
N GLY A 331 15.04 11.69 -1.99
CA GLY A 331 14.79 12.29 -0.69
C GLY A 331 13.54 11.78 0.03
N THR A 332 12.75 10.91 -0.60
CA THR A 332 11.61 10.25 0.05
C THR A 332 12.12 9.24 1.07
N ASN A 333 11.99 9.57 2.37
CA ASN A 333 12.67 8.78 3.41
C ASN A 333 11.95 8.78 4.76
N SER A 334 12.38 7.87 5.62
CA SER A 334 11.92 7.78 7.01
C SER A 334 10.40 7.66 7.18
N ASN A 335 9.68 7.26 6.14
CA ASN A 335 8.26 6.97 6.22
C ASN A 335 8.03 5.56 6.78
N ILE A 336 6.92 5.37 7.47
CA ILE A 336 6.60 4.12 8.16
C ILE A 336 5.26 3.57 7.64
N LEU A 337 5.29 2.35 7.10
CA LEU A 337 4.10 1.56 6.82
C LEU A 337 3.94 0.54 7.95
N LYS A 338 2.85 0.63 8.73
CA LYS A 338 2.69 -0.22 9.90
C LYS A 338 1.32 -0.88 9.97
N ASN A 339 1.32 -2.22 10.11
CA ASN A 339 0.11 -3.03 10.35
C ASN A 339 -1.02 -2.83 9.31
N ASN A 340 -0.68 -2.50 8.05
CA ASN A 340 -1.66 -2.39 6.98
C ASN A 340 -1.94 -3.75 6.33
N TYR A 341 -3.09 -3.86 5.67
CA TYR A 341 -3.41 -4.95 4.74
C TYR A 341 -3.24 -4.43 3.31
N ILE A 342 -2.36 -5.11 2.54
CA ILE A 342 -1.95 -4.66 1.20
C ILE A 342 -2.12 -5.82 0.21
N GLY A 343 -3.15 -5.74 -0.65
CA GLY A 343 -3.52 -6.77 -1.60
C GLY A 343 -4.56 -7.76 -1.10
N THR A 344 -5.13 -7.54 0.09
CA THR A 344 -6.16 -8.39 0.67
C THR A 344 -7.44 -7.61 0.99
N ASP A 345 -8.53 -8.33 1.27
CA ASP A 345 -9.74 -7.74 1.81
C ASP A 345 -9.54 -7.22 3.24
N HIS A 346 -10.55 -6.55 3.79
CA HIS A 346 -10.49 -5.99 5.14
C HIS A 346 -10.32 -7.03 6.26
N THR A 347 -10.58 -8.32 5.98
CA THR A 347 -10.36 -9.42 6.93
C THR A 347 -8.96 -10.00 6.84
N GLY A 348 -8.22 -9.69 5.79
CA GLY A 348 -6.92 -10.28 5.46
C GLY A 348 -6.98 -11.73 5.00
N MET A 349 -8.17 -12.24 4.63
CA MET A 349 -8.38 -13.66 4.30
C MET A 349 -8.42 -13.93 2.81
N THR A 350 -8.84 -12.96 2.01
CA THR A 350 -9.08 -13.10 0.57
C THR A 350 -8.29 -12.07 -0.20
N ALA A 351 -7.76 -12.44 -1.36
CA ALA A 351 -7.04 -11.50 -2.23
C ALA A 351 -7.98 -10.46 -2.84
N VAL A 352 -7.58 -9.19 -2.76
CA VAL A 352 -8.09 -8.05 -3.53
C VAL A 352 -6.85 -7.38 -4.12
N PRO A 353 -6.30 -7.91 -5.23
CA PRO A 353 -4.93 -7.67 -5.63
C PRO A 353 -4.66 -6.24 -6.09
N ASN A 354 -3.51 -5.67 -5.70
CA ASN A 354 -2.81 -4.67 -6.48
C ASN A 354 -1.90 -5.37 -7.51
N THR A 355 -1.34 -4.65 -8.50
CA THR A 355 -0.32 -5.24 -9.37
C THR A 355 0.94 -5.59 -8.56
N ALA A 356 1.45 -4.69 -7.74
CA ALA A 356 2.47 -5.00 -6.73
C ALA A 356 2.03 -4.41 -5.37
N GLY A 357 2.47 -5.01 -4.26
CA GLY A 357 2.11 -4.54 -2.94
C GLY A 357 2.76 -3.19 -2.63
N ILE A 358 4.08 -3.17 -2.48
CA ILE A 358 4.89 -1.98 -2.17
C ILE A 358 6.04 -1.90 -3.16
N ILE A 359 6.26 -0.72 -3.75
CA ILE A 359 7.45 -0.44 -4.56
C ILE A 359 8.21 0.74 -3.96
N ILE A 360 9.52 0.57 -3.83
CA ILE A 360 10.47 1.60 -3.41
C ILE A 360 11.41 1.84 -4.58
N ASP A 361 11.43 3.05 -5.12
CA ASP A 361 12.17 3.42 -6.32
C ASP A 361 12.69 4.87 -6.23
N GLY A 362 13.42 5.33 -7.24
CA GLY A 362 13.78 6.74 -7.39
C GLY A 362 14.67 7.33 -6.28
N ILE A 363 15.54 6.52 -5.63
CA ILE A 363 16.39 6.96 -4.52
C ILE A 363 15.58 7.26 -3.25
N SER A 364 14.66 6.35 -2.91
CA SER A 364 13.86 6.42 -1.68
C SER A 364 14.48 5.52 -0.60
N TYR A 365 14.88 6.08 0.53
CA TYR A 365 15.76 5.41 1.49
C TYR A 365 15.25 5.47 2.93
N GLN A 366 15.73 4.55 3.79
CA GLN A 366 15.42 4.51 5.23
C GLN A 366 13.91 4.49 5.55
N ASN A 367 13.09 3.95 4.65
CA ASN A 367 11.67 3.73 4.92
C ASN A 367 11.47 2.38 5.64
N THR A 368 10.45 2.29 6.46
CA THR A 368 10.19 1.11 7.29
C THR A 368 8.85 0.47 6.96
N MET A 369 8.85 -0.82 6.65
CA MET A 369 7.69 -1.69 6.50
C MET A 369 7.61 -2.61 7.72
N ASP A 370 6.69 -2.34 8.64
CA ASP A 370 6.59 -2.98 9.95
C ASP A 370 5.23 -3.66 10.18
N GLY A 371 5.21 -4.97 10.31
CA GLY A 371 4.02 -5.71 10.73
C GLY A 371 2.85 -5.72 9.73
N ASN A 372 3.09 -5.41 8.46
CA ASN A 372 2.05 -5.41 7.44
C ASN A 372 1.72 -6.83 6.95
N LEU A 373 0.49 -7.03 6.50
CA LEU A 373 0.08 -8.18 5.70
C LEU A 373 0.16 -7.78 4.22
N ILE A 374 1.09 -8.40 3.47
CA ILE A 374 1.39 -8.05 2.07
C ILE A 374 1.22 -9.31 1.23
N SER A 375 0.01 -9.53 0.75
CA SER A 375 -0.35 -10.82 0.17
C SER A 375 -1.43 -10.68 -0.90
N GLY A 376 -1.49 -11.65 -1.80
CA GLY A 376 -2.51 -11.68 -2.84
C GLY A 376 -2.28 -10.70 -4.00
N ASN A 377 -1.13 -10.01 -4.07
CA ASN A 377 -0.82 -9.10 -5.18
C ASN A 377 -0.41 -9.90 -6.43
N LEU A 378 -0.62 -9.32 -7.63
CA LEU A 378 -0.39 -10.03 -8.89
C LEU A 378 1.09 -10.29 -9.19
N GLN A 379 1.99 -9.44 -8.69
CA GLN A 379 3.43 -9.54 -8.87
C GLN A 379 4.12 -9.69 -7.52
N VAL A 380 5.12 -8.84 -7.23
CA VAL A 380 5.90 -8.90 -6.00
C VAL A 380 5.13 -8.37 -4.79
N GLY A 381 5.43 -8.92 -3.62
CA GLY A 381 4.97 -8.33 -2.36
C GLY A 381 5.64 -6.97 -2.12
N ILE A 382 6.99 -6.94 -2.12
CA ILE A 382 7.80 -5.73 -1.96
C ILE A 382 8.87 -5.70 -3.06
N GLY A 383 9.00 -4.58 -3.78
CA GLY A 383 10.09 -4.31 -4.70
C GLY A 383 10.94 -3.13 -4.19
N ILE A 384 12.27 -3.30 -4.15
CA ILE A 384 13.23 -2.25 -3.77
C ILE A 384 14.20 -2.09 -4.94
N ASN A 385 14.14 -0.95 -5.60
CA ASN A 385 14.84 -0.74 -6.86
C ASN A 385 15.75 0.48 -6.81
N ILE A 386 16.73 0.49 -7.71
CA ILE A 386 17.63 1.60 -8.03
C ILE A 386 18.63 1.94 -6.91
N THR A 387 19.89 2.13 -7.34
CA THR A 387 20.99 2.63 -6.51
C THR A 387 20.59 3.89 -5.74
N GLY A 388 20.83 3.89 -4.43
CA GLY A 388 20.45 4.97 -3.52
C GLY A 388 19.10 4.77 -2.83
N SER A 389 18.32 3.73 -3.18
CA SER A 389 17.16 3.31 -2.38
C SER A 389 17.62 2.45 -1.18
N ASP A 390 18.49 3.03 -0.34
CA ASP A 390 19.32 2.33 0.62
C ASP A 390 18.71 2.33 2.04
N GLY A 391 19.15 1.38 2.86
CA GLY A 391 18.83 1.35 4.29
C GLY A 391 17.35 1.19 4.63
N ASN A 392 16.55 0.67 3.71
CA ASN A 392 15.14 0.37 3.98
C ASN A 392 15.01 -0.83 4.92
N VAL A 393 13.97 -0.86 5.75
CA VAL A 393 13.76 -1.85 6.82
C VAL A 393 12.45 -2.60 6.59
N VAL A 394 12.51 -3.93 6.59
CA VAL A 394 11.37 -4.83 6.41
C VAL A 394 11.31 -5.79 7.59
N VAL A 395 10.41 -5.55 8.55
CA VAL A 395 10.36 -6.30 9.80
C VAL A 395 8.93 -6.71 10.18
N ARG A 396 8.76 -7.87 10.81
CA ARG A 396 7.49 -8.38 11.34
C ARG A 396 6.37 -8.53 10.31
N ASN A 397 6.64 -8.41 9.00
CA ASN A 397 5.62 -8.52 7.97
C ASN A 397 5.24 -9.99 7.71
N ARG A 398 4.04 -10.15 7.19
CA ARG A 398 3.51 -11.43 6.70
C ARG A 398 3.32 -11.30 5.20
N ILE A 399 4.12 -12.04 4.43
CA ILE A 399 4.24 -11.88 2.97
C ILE A 399 3.91 -13.22 2.30
N GLY A 400 2.81 -13.28 1.54
CA GLY A 400 2.35 -14.48 0.84
C GLY A 400 1.44 -15.39 1.67
N VAL A 401 1.05 -14.96 2.87
CA VAL A 401 0.08 -15.65 3.74
C VAL A 401 -1.09 -14.76 4.10
N ASN A 402 -2.23 -15.34 4.47
CA ASN A 402 -3.36 -14.59 4.97
C ASN A 402 -3.25 -14.26 6.47
N ALA A 403 -4.24 -13.57 7.04
CA ALA A 403 -4.24 -13.14 8.43
C ALA A 403 -4.12 -14.27 9.47
N VAL A 404 -4.44 -15.51 9.13
CA VAL A 404 -4.31 -16.70 10.01
C VAL A 404 -3.10 -17.58 9.64
N GLY A 405 -2.31 -17.21 8.63
CA GLY A 405 -1.09 -17.93 8.20
C GLY A 405 -1.32 -19.00 7.14
N ALA A 406 -2.51 -19.09 6.56
CA ALA A 406 -2.77 -19.95 5.42
C ALA A 406 -2.27 -19.30 4.11
N PRO A 407 -2.02 -20.09 3.04
CA PRO A 407 -1.52 -19.57 1.78
C PRO A 407 -2.39 -18.45 1.18
N LEU A 408 -1.76 -17.34 0.83
CA LEU A 408 -2.36 -16.27 0.03
C LEU A 408 -1.24 -15.59 -0.78
N PRO A 409 -0.74 -16.26 -1.84
CA PRO A 409 0.48 -15.89 -2.52
C PRO A 409 0.44 -14.51 -3.17
N ASN A 410 1.59 -13.81 -3.18
CA ASN A 410 1.89 -12.86 -4.24
C ASN A 410 2.31 -13.66 -5.49
N GLY A 411 2.01 -13.14 -6.68
CA GLY A 411 2.18 -13.90 -7.93
C GLY A 411 3.64 -14.12 -8.36
N MET A 412 4.58 -13.35 -7.79
CA MET A 412 6.02 -13.47 -8.00
C MET A 412 6.73 -13.59 -6.65
N ASP A 413 7.86 -12.90 -6.47
CA ASP A 413 8.66 -12.99 -5.25
C ASP A 413 7.98 -12.32 -4.05
N GLY A 414 8.30 -12.78 -2.87
CA GLY A 414 7.90 -12.10 -1.64
C GLY A 414 8.53 -10.71 -1.58
N ILE A 415 9.87 -10.65 -1.71
CA ILE A 415 10.66 -9.43 -1.77
C ILE A 415 11.63 -9.52 -2.95
N ARG A 416 11.67 -8.49 -3.78
CA ARG A 416 12.64 -8.36 -4.87
C ARG A 416 13.50 -7.13 -4.68
N ILE A 417 14.83 -7.28 -4.82
CA ILE A 417 15.81 -6.19 -4.77
C ILE A 417 16.52 -6.13 -6.11
N SER A 418 16.56 -4.96 -6.75
CA SER A 418 17.11 -4.82 -8.10
C SER A 418 17.79 -3.48 -8.34
N GLN A 419 18.73 -3.44 -9.30
CA GLN A 419 19.35 -2.23 -9.83
C GLN A 419 20.20 -1.43 -8.81
N GLY A 420 20.74 -2.09 -7.76
CA GLY A 420 21.81 -1.57 -6.94
C GLY A 420 21.47 -0.83 -5.64
N PRO A 421 20.32 -1.08 -4.98
CA PRO A 421 20.16 -0.68 -3.58
C PRO A 421 21.19 -1.37 -2.68
N GLU A 422 21.46 -0.76 -1.53
CA GLU A 422 22.36 -1.29 -0.53
C GLU A 422 21.76 -1.21 0.89
N ASN A 423 22.32 -1.99 1.82
CA ASN A 423 22.05 -1.89 3.26
C ASN A 423 20.57 -2.09 3.66
N THR A 424 19.78 -2.85 2.90
CA THR A 424 18.42 -3.20 3.31
C THR A 424 18.47 -4.21 4.46
N LEU A 425 17.66 -3.97 5.51
CA LEU A 425 17.45 -4.92 6.60
C LEU A 425 16.14 -5.68 6.39
N ILE A 426 16.18 -6.99 6.31
CA ILE A 426 15.01 -7.87 6.22
C ILE A 426 15.02 -8.80 7.44
N GLY A 427 14.12 -8.58 8.41
CA GLY A 427 14.17 -9.18 9.72
C GLY A 427 15.13 -8.45 10.65
N GLY A 428 15.99 -9.17 11.36
CA GLY A 428 16.93 -8.58 12.32
C GLY A 428 17.05 -9.44 13.56
N LEU A 429 16.35 -9.08 14.63
CA LEU A 429 16.20 -9.91 15.83
C LEU A 429 15.09 -10.95 15.63
N PRO A 430 15.04 -12.04 16.41
CA PRO A 430 13.97 -13.05 16.27
C PRO A 430 12.54 -12.48 16.40
N GLU A 431 12.35 -11.44 17.22
CA GLU A 431 11.07 -10.74 17.36
C GLU A 431 10.75 -9.78 16.20
N GLU A 432 11.71 -9.54 15.32
CA GLU A 432 11.57 -8.72 14.11
C GLU A 432 11.38 -9.57 12.85
N ALA A 433 11.32 -10.88 13.02
CA ALA A 433 11.18 -11.85 11.94
C ALA A 433 9.98 -11.56 11.03
N ASN A 434 10.18 -11.60 9.72
CA ASN A 434 9.11 -11.68 8.76
C ASN A 434 8.72 -13.15 8.52
N ILE A 435 7.46 -13.38 8.16
CA ILE A 435 7.00 -14.62 7.53
C ILE A 435 6.94 -14.36 6.04
N ILE A 436 7.72 -15.09 5.25
CA ILE A 436 7.81 -14.94 3.79
C ILE A 436 7.55 -16.33 3.18
N ALA A 437 6.31 -16.59 2.80
CA ALA A 437 5.91 -17.94 2.45
C ALA A 437 4.87 -17.98 1.33
N HIS A 438 4.81 -19.10 0.62
CA HIS A 438 3.84 -19.39 -0.45
C HIS A 438 3.88 -18.43 -1.64
N ASN A 439 4.86 -17.52 -1.76
CA ASN A 439 4.95 -16.63 -2.91
C ASN A 439 5.22 -17.42 -4.19
N GLY A 440 4.76 -16.93 -5.33
CA GLY A 440 4.86 -17.64 -6.61
C GLY A 440 6.30 -17.77 -7.14
N GLY A 441 7.21 -16.87 -6.72
CA GLY A 441 8.64 -16.89 -6.98
C GLY A 441 9.45 -17.18 -5.72
N CYS A 442 10.61 -16.52 -5.59
CA CYS A 442 11.49 -16.66 -4.44
C CYS A 442 10.92 -15.96 -3.18
N GLY A 443 11.39 -16.35 -2.01
CA GLY A 443 11.12 -15.61 -0.78
C GLY A 443 11.71 -14.21 -0.87
N VAL A 444 13.04 -14.12 -1.03
CA VAL A 444 13.79 -12.89 -1.34
C VAL A 444 14.63 -13.15 -2.58
N TYR A 445 14.49 -12.33 -3.60
CA TYR A 445 15.30 -12.39 -4.83
C TYR A 445 16.11 -11.11 -5.03
N ILE A 446 17.46 -11.26 -5.06
CA ILE A 446 18.38 -10.16 -5.35
C ILE A 446 18.85 -10.31 -6.79
N THR A 447 18.40 -9.43 -7.70
CA THR A 447 18.47 -9.68 -9.14
C THR A 447 19.70 -9.14 -9.87
N ASN A 448 20.61 -8.44 -9.18
CA ASN A 448 21.74 -7.76 -9.82
C ASN A 448 23.00 -7.79 -8.95
N ASP A 449 24.17 -7.92 -9.58
CA ASP A 449 25.48 -7.99 -8.94
C ASP A 449 25.87 -6.76 -8.11
N ASN A 450 25.25 -5.61 -8.38
CA ASN A 450 25.51 -4.38 -7.65
C ASN A 450 24.59 -4.17 -6.42
N CYS A 451 23.72 -5.11 -6.10
CA CYS A 451 22.89 -5.10 -4.89
C CYS A 451 23.64 -5.78 -3.75
N ARG A 452 24.04 -5.03 -2.71
CA ARG A 452 24.95 -5.52 -1.67
C ARG A 452 24.54 -5.10 -0.27
N ARG A 453 25.12 -5.80 0.73
CA ARG A 453 24.93 -5.48 2.16
C ARG A 453 23.48 -5.59 2.60
N HIS A 454 22.73 -6.51 1.99
CA HIS A 454 21.37 -6.80 2.41
C HIS A 454 21.41 -7.85 3.52
N ARG A 455 21.13 -7.41 4.75
CA ARG A 455 21.06 -8.30 5.90
C ARG A 455 19.68 -8.95 5.97
N ILE A 456 19.63 -10.25 5.69
CA ILE A 456 18.42 -11.07 5.75
C ILE A 456 18.61 -12.02 6.95
N SER A 457 17.91 -11.74 8.05
CA SER A 457 18.22 -12.35 9.35
C SER A 457 16.96 -12.75 10.11
N CYS A 458 16.97 -13.94 10.72
CA CYS A 458 15.92 -14.48 11.59
C CYS A 458 14.53 -14.65 10.96
N ASN A 459 14.36 -14.47 9.65
CA ASN A 459 13.05 -14.62 8.99
C ASN A 459 12.58 -16.08 8.93
N SER A 460 11.29 -16.27 8.75
CA SER A 460 10.68 -17.58 8.51
C SER A 460 10.33 -17.72 7.03
N PHE A 461 10.92 -18.69 6.36
CA PHE A 461 10.69 -19.02 4.96
C PHE A 461 10.11 -20.43 4.82
N TYR A 462 9.04 -20.58 4.05
CA TYR A 462 8.48 -21.89 3.70
C TYR A 462 7.54 -21.84 2.49
N GLU A 463 7.58 -22.90 1.70
CA GLU A 463 6.68 -23.15 0.57
C GLU A 463 6.61 -22.00 -0.47
N ASN A 464 7.73 -21.30 -0.71
CA ASN A 464 7.85 -20.37 -1.83
C ASN A 464 8.06 -21.16 -3.14
N GLY A 465 7.69 -20.59 -4.27
CA GLY A 465 7.84 -21.24 -5.58
C GLY A 465 9.28 -21.34 -6.08
N GLY A 466 10.18 -20.49 -5.59
CA GLY A 466 11.61 -20.48 -5.81
C GLY A 466 12.39 -20.70 -4.51
N LEU A 467 13.67 -20.34 -4.50
CA LEU A 467 14.50 -20.42 -3.30
C LEU A 467 14.01 -19.44 -2.21
N ALA A 468 14.25 -19.76 -0.94
CA ALA A 468 14.00 -18.85 0.17
C ALA A 468 14.75 -17.52 0.01
N ILE A 469 16.04 -17.60 -0.33
CA ILE A 469 16.91 -16.49 -0.74
C ILE A 469 17.59 -16.94 -2.02
N ASP A 470 17.49 -16.12 -3.07
CA ASP A 470 18.11 -16.36 -4.38
C ASP A 470 18.98 -15.15 -4.73
N LEU A 471 20.27 -15.38 -4.90
CA LEU A 471 21.24 -14.37 -5.32
C LEU A 471 21.46 -14.51 -6.83
N PHE A 472 21.46 -13.42 -7.56
CA PHE A 472 21.71 -13.45 -9.00
C PHE A 472 23.01 -14.21 -9.35
N GLU A 473 22.98 -15.23 -10.23
CA GLU A 473 22.01 -15.68 -11.26
C GLU A 473 20.96 -16.64 -10.63
N PRO A 474 19.77 -16.83 -11.28
CA PRO A 474 18.71 -17.65 -10.71
C PRO A 474 19.12 -19.10 -10.40
N GLY A 475 18.75 -19.56 -9.22
CA GLY A 475 19.06 -20.90 -8.70
C GLY A 475 20.25 -20.88 -7.76
N VAL A 476 20.61 -22.04 -7.24
CA VAL A 476 21.65 -22.16 -6.21
C VAL A 476 23.03 -21.75 -6.74
N ASN A 477 23.65 -20.76 -6.12
CA ASN A 477 25.03 -20.38 -6.35
C ASN A 477 25.97 -21.36 -5.63
N ALA A 478 26.84 -22.06 -6.36
CA ALA A 478 27.76 -22.98 -5.74
C ALA A 478 28.85 -22.24 -4.95
N ASN A 479 29.17 -22.72 -3.73
CA ASN A 479 30.31 -22.19 -2.98
C ASN A 479 31.61 -22.29 -3.77
N ASP A 480 32.43 -21.25 -3.75
CA ASP A 480 33.77 -21.22 -4.31
C ASP A 480 34.86 -21.25 -3.21
N ALA A 481 36.13 -21.39 -3.59
CA ALA A 481 37.21 -21.50 -2.62
C ALA A 481 37.54 -20.10 -2.03
N GLY A 482 37.33 -19.96 -0.73
CA GLY A 482 37.67 -18.75 0.02
C GLY A 482 36.71 -17.57 -0.22
N ASP A 483 35.55 -17.81 -0.86
CA ASP A 483 34.56 -16.76 -1.14
C ASP A 483 35.14 -15.63 -2.01
N GLY A 484 35.71 -16.02 -3.15
CA GLY A 484 36.50 -15.13 -4.00
C GLY A 484 35.74 -14.50 -5.14
N ASP A 485 34.51 -14.94 -5.43
CA ASP A 485 33.66 -14.38 -6.45
C ASP A 485 32.96 -13.09 -5.94
N ASP A 486 32.34 -12.38 -6.86
CA ASP A 486 31.68 -11.10 -6.59
C ASP A 486 30.28 -11.11 -7.20
N GLY A 487 29.35 -10.31 -6.68
CA GLY A 487 28.00 -10.26 -7.21
C GLY A 487 26.95 -9.82 -6.21
N ALA A 488 25.72 -10.24 -6.45
CA ALA A 488 24.58 -9.98 -5.57
C ALA A 488 24.90 -10.44 -4.14
N ASN A 489 24.81 -9.50 -3.18
CA ASN A 489 25.18 -9.74 -1.79
C ASN A 489 26.55 -10.41 -1.60
N GLY A 490 27.48 -10.13 -2.55
CA GLY A 490 28.82 -10.71 -2.59
C GLY A 490 28.86 -12.16 -3.06
N LYS A 491 27.73 -12.78 -3.45
CA LYS A 491 27.57 -14.23 -3.65
C LYS A 491 28.13 -15.06 -2.48
N LEU A 492 27.97 -14.51 -1.28
CA LEU A 492 28.56 -15.02 -0.05
C LEU A 492 28.31 -16.52 0.11
N ASN A 493 29.38 -17.27 0.36
CA ASN A 493 29.33 -18.71 0.58
C ASN A 493 28.40 -19.09 1.74
N TYR A 494 27.50 -20.04 1.51
CA TYR A 494 26.67 -20.64 2.57
C TYR A 494 27.45 -21.69 3.37
N PRO A 495 27.04 -21.94 4.65
CA PRO A 495 27.74 -22.95 5.49
C PRO A 495 27.51 -24.36 4.97
N VAL A 496 28.49 -25.22 5.12
CA VAL A 496 28.37 -26.67 4.83
C VAL A 496 28.16 -27.42 6.14
N LEU A 497 26.95 -27.97 6.34
CA LEU A 497 26.66 -28.82 7.51
C LEU A 497 27.34 -30.20 7.33
N THR A 498 28.34 -30.52 8.14
CA THR A 498 29.10 -31.77 8.04
C THR A 498 28.49 -32.88 8.88
N SER A 499 27.80 -32.55 9.98
CA SER A 499 27.14 -33.54 10.85
C SER A 499 25.91 -32.93 11.53
N VAL A 500 24.84 -33.74 11.62
CA VAL A 500 23.65 -33.47 12.44
C VAL A 500 23.35 -34.77 13.21
N MET A 501 23.49 -34.76 14.54
CA MET A 501 23.34 -35.94 15.39
C MET A 501 22.43 -35.65 16.57
N TRP A 502 21.55 -36.62 16.89
CA TRP A 502 20.73 -36.58 18.08
C TRP A 502 21.42 -37.32 19.24
N THR A 503 21.75 -36.61 20.30
CA THR A 503 22.42 -37.20 21.48
C THR A 503 21.96 -36.46 22.74
N GLY A 504 21.66 -37.21 23.79
CA GLY A 504 21.30 -36.63 25.08
C GLY A 504 20.02 -35.76 25.11
N GLY A 505 19.13 -35.96 24.15
CA GLY A 505 17.88 -35.16 24.05
C GLY A 505 18.08 -33.82 23.36
N ARG A 506 19.18 -33.62 22.65
CA ARG A 506 19.51 -32.42 21.87
C ARG A 506 20.06 -32.77 20.50
N LEU A 507 19.91 -31.84 19.59
CA LEU A 507 20.46 -31.93 18.24
C LEU A 507 21.83 -31.23 18.22
N HIS A 508 22.89 -32.01 17.92
CA HIS A 508 24.24 -31.49 17.76
C HIS A 508 24.52 -31.29 16.27
N VAL A 509 24.82 -30.06 15.90
CA VAL A 509 25.15 -29.65 14.53
C VAL A 509 26.60 -29.26 14.47
N VAL A 510 27.32 -29.76 13.46
CA VAL A 510 28.70 -29.37 13.14
C VAL A 510 28.76 -29.00 11.66
N GLY A 511 29.50 -27.95 11.36
CA GLY A 511 29.68 -27.49 9.99
C GLY A 511 30.96 -26.70 9.78
N THR A 512 31.18 -26.32 8.54
CA THR A 512 32.30 -25.48 8.11
C THR A 512 31.78 -24.32 7.25
N LEU A 513 32.49 -23.21 7.29
CA LEU A 513 32.30 -22.04 6.45
C LEU A 513 33.64 -21.69 5.79
N ASP A 514 33.66 -21.60 4.47
CA ASP A 514 34.82 -21.20 3.67
C ASP A 514 34.63 -19.77 3.17
N THR A 515 35.18 -18.80 3.87
CA THR A 515 35.20 -17.37 3.54
C THR A 515 36.54 -16.77 3.91
N GLU A 516 36.87 -15.58 3.42
CA GLU A 516 38.13 -14.91 3.74
C GLU A 516 38.35 -14.71 5.26
N ASN A 517 37.29 -14.44 6.02
CA ASN A 517 37.31 -14.22 7.46
C ASN A 517 36.12 -14.86 8.18
N PRO A 518 36.11 -16.19 8.35
CA PRO A 518 34.99 -16.90 8.96
C PRO A 518 34.65 -16.43 10.38
N ALA A 519 35.65 -16.03 11.18
CA ALA A 519 35.44 -15.56 12.54
C ALA A 519 34.73 -14.18 12.64
N ALA A 520 34.60 -13.46 11.55
CA ALA A 520 33.82 -12.23 11.45
C ALA A 520 32.39 -12.46 10.96
N CYS A 521 32.05 -13.72 10.63
CA CYS A 521 30.73 -14.10 10.12
C CYS A 521 29.83 -14.61 11.24
N GLU A 522 28.54 -14.52 11.01
CA GLU A 522 27.48 -15.20 11.77
C GLU A 522 26.94 -16.36 10.92
N VAL A 523 26.79 -17.53 11.51
CA VAL A 523 26.03 -18.65 10.92
C VAL A 523 24.72 -18.77 11.65
N GLN A 524 23.61 -18.59 10.95
CA GLN A 524 22.27 -18.78 11.49
C GLN A 524 21.74 -20.15 11.11
N LEU A 525 21.28 -20.89 12.12
CA LEU A 525 20.75 -22.25 12.00
C LEU A 525 19.22 -22.23 12.10
N TYR A 526 18.57 -22.96 11.20
CA TYR A 526 17.13 -23.03 11.11
C TYR A 526 16.62 -24.46 11.05
N ARG A 527 15.42 -24.70 11.60
CA ARG A 527 14.64 -25.86 11.17
C ARG A 527 14.19 -25.62 9.74
N ALA A 528 14.51 -26.52 8.83
CA ALA A 528 14.18 -26.42 7.44
C ALA A 528 12.77 -26.93 7.14
N ALA A 529 12.06 -26.26 6.25
CA ALA A 529 11.04 -26.88 5.43
C ALA A 529 11.75 -27.64 4.29
N VAL A 530 11.20 -28.79 3.91
CA VAL A 530 11.73 -29.55 2.76
C VAL A 530 11.33 -28.84 1.49
N ASP A 531 12.28 -28.48 0.65
CA ASP A 531 12.05 -27.84 -0.63
C ASP A 531 12.43 -28.74 -1.82
N PRO A 532 11.94 -28.47 -3.02
CA PRO A 532 12.29 -29.22 -4.22
C PRO A 532 13.77 -29.06 -4.63
N TRP A 533 14.45 -28.01 -4.15
CA TRP A 533 15.83 -27.67 -4.51
C TRP A 533 16.87 -28.34 -3.59
N GLY A 534 16.42 -28.88 -2.45
CA GLY A 534 17.26 -29.55 -1.46
C GLY A 534 18.13 -28.61 -0.61
N HIS A 535 18.01 -27.30 -0.81
CA HIS A 535 18.72 -26.29 -0.02
C HIS A 535 17.98 -25.86 1.24
N GLY A 536 16.75 -26.29 1.40
CA GLY A 536 15.90 -26.06 2.56
C GLY A 536 15.51 -24.58 2.72
N GLU A 537 14.23 -24.36 2.98
CA GLU A 537 13.77 -23.04 3.42
C GLU A 537 13.87 -22.97 4.94
N GLY A 538 14.52 -21.94 5.46
CA GLY A 538 14.70 -21.73 6.90
C GLY A 538 13.39 -21.30 7.57
N ARG A 539 12.59 -22.29 8.04
CA ARG A 539 11.26 -22.02 8.59
C ARG A 539 11.30 -21.45 10.00
N ASP A 540 12.03 -22.10 10.90
CA ASP A 540 12.11 -21.68 12.29
C ASP A 540 13.56 -21.37 12.66
N TYR A 541 13.85 -20.13 13.00
CA TYR A 541 15.16 -19.76 13.52
C TYR A 541 15.46 -20.49 14.83
N LEU A 542 16.64 -21.05 14.97
CA LEU A 542 17.05 -21.85 16.14
C LEU A 542 18.20 -21.22 16.92
N ALA A 543 19.26 -20.78 16.24
CA ALA A 543 20.43 -20.21 16.87
C ALA A 543 21.33 -19.44 15.87
N THR A 544 22.14 -18.53 16.40
CA THR A 544 23.29 -17.97 15.71
C THR A 544 24.57 -18.44 16.37
N VAL A 545 25.56 -18.84 15.58
CA VAL A 545 26.91 -19.22 16.03
C VAL A 545 27.95 -18.45 15.25
N THR A 546 29.10 -18.16 15.87
CA THR A 546 30.27 -17.58 15.20
C THR A 546 31.27 -18.71 14.90
N PRO A 547 31.65 -18.91 13.64
CA PRO A 547 32.70 -19.86 13.30
C PRO A 547 34.05 -19.49 13.93
N SER A 548 34.89 -20.49 14.16
CA SER A 548 36.31 -20.26 14.50
C SER A 548 37.10 -19.76 13.29
N ALA A 549 38.32 -19.31 13.51
CA ALA A 549 39.17 -18.75 12.45
C ALA A 549 39.51 -19.75 11.32
N ASP A 550 39.40 -21.06 11.58
CA ASP A 550 39.54 -22.12 10.58
C ASP A 550 38.23 -22.50 9.89
N GLY A 551 37.16 -21.70 10.13
CA GLY A 551 35.85 -21.89 9.54
C GLY A 551 34.96 -22.94 10.20
N THR A 552 35.45 -23.68 11.21
CA THR A 552 34.64 -24.70 11.90
C THR A 552 33.62 -24.06 12.86
N PHE A 553 32.43 -24.65 12.96
CA PHE A 553 31.43 -24.26 13.96
C PHE A 553 30.66 -25.47 14.48
N SER A 554 30.09 -25.33 15.67
CA SER A 554 29.19 -26.33 16.24
C SER A 554 28.09 -25.65 17.08
N ALA A 555 26.93 -26.30 17.18
CA ALA A 555 25.81 -25.86 17.99
C ALA A 555 25.07 -27.04 18.64
N GLU A 556 24.52 -26.80 19.83
CA GLU A 556 23.50 -27.67 20.45
C GLU A 556 22.15 -27.01 20.34
N LEU A 557 21.22 -27.64 19.62
CA LEU A 557 19.90 -27.08 19.32
C LEU A 557 18.80 -27.80 20.09
N ASN A 558 17.80 -27.02 20.52
CA ASN A 558 16.55 -27.54 21.05
C ASN A 558 15.57 -27.81 19.90
N ALA A 559 15.80 -28.88 19.15
CA ALA A 559 15.03 -29.31 18.00
C ALA A 559 14.68 -30.80 18.13
N ALA A 560 13.75 -31.33 17.34
CA ALA A 560 13.37 -32.74 17.41
C ALA A 560 14.39 -33.64 16.66
N GLU A 561 14.43 -34.94 17.01
CA GLU A 561 15.41 -35.92 16.46
C GLU A 561 15.39 -36.00 14.93
N ASN A 562 14.22 -35.81 14.31
CA ASN A 562 14.06 -35.96 12.86
C ASN A 562 13.93 -34.61 12.12
N ASP A 563 14.19 -33.50 12.82
CA ASP A 563 14.17 -32.19 12.17
C ASP A 563 15.29 -32.08 11.13
N TYR A 564 14.96 -31.50 10.00
CA TYR A 564 15.94 -31.06 9.03
C TYR A 564 16.52 -29.71 9.46
N ILE A 565 17.81 -29.55 9.36
CA ILE A 565 18.52 -28.30 9.67
C ILE A 565 19.13 -27.75 8.41
N THR A 566 18.94 -26.46 8.18
CA THR A 566 19.65 -25.65 7.17
C THR A 566 20.30 -24.44 7.84
N ALA A 567 21.20 -23.78 7.13
CA ALA A 567 21.92 -22.63 7.66
C ALA A 567 22.18 -21.58 6.56
N LEU A 568 22.39 -20.35 6.98
CA LEU A 568 22.90 -19.26 6.14
C LEU A 568 24.06 -18.57 6.83
N THR A 569 24.87 -17.84 6.05
CA THR A 569 25.97 -17.00 6.52
C THR A 569 25.56 -15.54 6.45
N ILE A 570 25.99 -14.74 7.43
CA ILE A 570 25.96 -13.28 7.37
C ILE A 570 27.38 -12.78 7.65
N ASP A 571 27.96 -12.01 6.74
CA ASP A 571 29.31 -11.49 6.89
C ASP A 571 29.36 -10.21 7.74
N GLY A 572 30.56 -9.75 8.05
CA GLY A 572 30.78 -8.52 8.83
C GLY A 572 30.36 -7.22 8.11
N GLN A 573 30.03 -7.28 6.82
CA GLN A 573 29.53 -6.15 6.04
C GLN A 573 27.99 -6.13 5.96
N GLY A 574 27.33 -7.21 6.36
CA GLY A 574 25.89 -7.38 6.32
C GLY A 574 25.36 -8.09 5.07
N ASN A 575 26.22 -8.67 4.24
CA ASN A 575 25.76 -9.58 3.18
C ASN A 575 25.22 -10.86 3.79
N THR A 576 24.17 -11.43 3.23
CA THR A 576 23.60 -12.72 3.63
C THR A 576 23.65 -13.68 2.45
N SER A 577 24.08 -14.92 2.70
CA SER A 577 24.15 -15.99 1.70
C SER A 577 22.78 -16.60 1.39
N GLU A 578 22.72 -17.47 0.42
CA GLU A 578 21.64 -18.44 0.27
C GLU A 578 21.65 -19.44 1.44
N PHE A 579 20.60 -20.26 1.54
CA PHE A 579 20.57 -21.35 2.51
C PHE A 579 21.40 -22.55 2.06
N SER A 580 22.02 -23.24 3.02
CA SER A 580 22.73 -24.50 2.80
C SER A 580 21.79 -25.65 2.48
N ASN A 581 22.36 -26.78 2.00
CA ASN A 581 21.63 -28.03 1.94
C ASN A 581 21.04 -28.40 3.31
N ALA A 582 19.80 -28.84 3.33
CA ALA A 582 19.13 -29.31 4.54
C ALA A 582 19.64 -30.72 4.94
N ARG A 583 19.89 -30.92 6.24
CA ARG A 583 20.32 -32.20 6.82
C ARG A 583 19.49 -32.65 8.00
N SER A 584 19.30 -33.98 8.15
CA SER A 584 18.63 -34.58 9.32
C SER A 584 19.51 -35.65 9.96
N THR A 585 19.15 -36.12 11.17
CA THR A 585 19.90 -37.12 11.96
C THR A 585 19.89 -38.52 11.37
N GLY A 586 18.99 -38.88 10.49
CA GLY A 586 18.76 -40.24 9.99
C GLY A 586 19.37 -40.58 8.64
N GLY A 587 20.01 -39.64 7.98
CA GLY A 587 20.58 -39.84 6.66
C GLY A 587 22.12 -39.94 6.68
N PRO A 588 22.76 -40.90 5.97
CA PRO A 588 24.10 -40.65 5.53
C PRO A 588 24.12 -39.30 4.80
N ALA A 589 25.25 -38.61 4.88
CA ALA A 589 25.51 -37.49 3.99
C ALA A 589 25.34 -37.97 2.54
N ALA A 590 24.14 -38.02 2.06
CA ALA A 590 23.86 -38.12 0.65
C ALA A 590 23.90 -36.70 0.11
N VAL A 591 25.07 -36.10 0.14
CA VAL A 591 25.50 -35.46 -1.06
C VAL A 591 25.93 -36.61 -1.96
N SER A 592 25.03 -37.25 -2.64
CA SER A 592 25.30 -37.29 -4.06
C SER A 592 25.31 -35.81 -4.47
N GLU A 593 26.48 -35.24 -4.81
CA GLU A 593 26.49 -34.48 -6.06
C GLU A 593 25.49 -35.24 -6.92
N ILE A 594 24.30 -34.63 -7.17
CA ILE A 594 23.56 -35.02 -8.33
C ILE A 594 24.53 -34.59 -9.41
N ALA A 595 25.38 -35.54 -9.82
CA ALA A 595 26.15 -35.40 -11.03
C ALA A 595 25.10 -34.93 -12.01
N GLU A 596 25.26 -33.72 -12.53
CA GLU A 596 24.30 -33.02 -13.36
C GLU A 596 23.56 -34.04 -14.22
N VAL A 597 22.33 -34.42 -13.88
CA VAL A 597 21.63 -35.45 -14.63
C VAL A 597 21.29 -34.79 -15.95
N ARG A 598 22.24 -34.92 -16.85
CA ARG A 598 22.15 -34.33 -18.18
C ARG A 598 21.08 -35.10 -18.94
N VAL A 599 19.88 -34.55 -18.98
CA VAL A 599 18.82 -35.02 -19.85
C VAL A 599 18.91 -34.26 -21.15
N GLU A 600 19.41 -34.91 -22.19
CA GLU A 600 19.49 -34.33 -23.53
C GLU A 600 18.35 -34.89 -24.37
N LEU A 601 17.66 -34.00 -25.12
CA LEU A 601 16.56 -34.35 -26.00
C LEU A 601 16.95 -34.14 -27.47
N ARG A 602 16.78 -35.18 -28.31
CA ARG A 602 17.09 -35.09 -29.74
C ARG A 602 16.03 -35.75 -30.62
N PRO A 603 15.57 -35.10 -31.69
CA PRO A 603 15.79 -33.67 -32.00
C PRO A 603 15.03 -32.76 -31.02
N ASN A 604 15.52 -31.56 -30.79
CA ASN A 604 14.81 -30.53 -30.05
C ASN A 604 15.17 -29.16 -30.66
N PRO A 605 14.26 -28.51 -31.39
CA PRO A 605 12.79 -28.80 -31.55
C PRO A 605 12.44 -30.10 -32.26
N ALA A 606 11.22 -30.62 -32.01
CA ALA A 606 10.71 -31.86 -32.57
C ALA A 606 9.21 -31.77 -32.95
N ARG A 607 8.79 -32.68 -33.88
CA ARG A 607 7.39 -32.72 -34.37
C ARG A 607 6.58 -33.86 -33.80
N GLU A 608 7.16 -35.04 -33.67
CA GLU A 608 6.41 -36.26 -33.28
C GLU A 608 7.01 -36.95 -32.06
N THR A 609 8.34 -37.11 -32.03
CA THR A 609 9.05 -37.84 -30.97
C THR A 609 10.37 -37.15 -30.61
N VAL A 610 10.78 -37.27 -29.34
CA VAL A 610 12.11 -36.88 -28.86
C VAL A 610 12.79 -38.09 -28.22
N GLN A 611 14.03 -38.38 -28.61
CA GLN A 611 14.89 -39.33 -27.94
C GLN A 611 15.41 -38.71 -26.65
N ILE A 612 15.37 -39.49 -25.56
CA ILE A 612 15.81 -39.08 -24.24
C ILE A 612 17.20 -39.73 -23.99
N ILE A 613 18.21 -38.89 -23.92
CA ILE A 613 19.58 -39.32 -23.66
C ILE A 613 19.93 -38.94 -22.22
N THR A 614 20.04 -39.91 -21.36
CA THR A 614 20.36 -39.72 -19.94
C THR A 614 21.10 -40.93 -19.39
N THR A 615 21.86 -40.76 -18.30
CA THR A 615 22.56 -41.82 -17.59
C THR A 615 21.77 -42.40 -16.41
N VAL A 616 20.66 -41.75 -16.04
CA VAL A 616 19.82 -42.22 -14.92
C VAL A 616 18.70 -43.13 -15.39
N PRO A 617 18.38 -44.20 -14.65
CA PRO A 617 17.18 -45.01 -14.92
C PRO A 617 15.93 -44.22 -14.63
N TYR A 618 14.89 -44.44 -15.43
CA TYR A 618 13.56 -43.86 -15.24
C TYR A 618 12.50 -44.85 -15.73
N THR A 619 11.35 -44.82 -15.12
CA THR A 619 10.22 -45.71 -15.45
C THR A 619 9.04 -44.98 -16.09
N GLU A 620 9.00 -43.65 -15.96
CA GLU A 620 7.88 -42.83 -16.44
C GLU A 620 8.38 -41.48 -16.97
N VAL A 621 7.74 -40.98 -18.05
CA VAL A 621 7.94 -39.65 -18.60
C VAL A 621 6.66 -38.84 -18.41
N ARG A 622 6.74 -37.67 -17.82
CA ARG A 622 5.65 -36.71 -17.72
C ARG A 622 5.96 -35.47 -18.55
N LEU A 623 4.96 -34.98 -19.27
CA LEU A 623 5.04 -33.75 -20.04
C LEU A 623 4.08 -32.73 -19.41
N CYS A 624 4.64 -31.59 -19.02
CA CYS A 624 3.90 -30.49 -18.45
C CYS A 624 3.95 -29.27 -19.39
N ASP A 625 2.89 -28.48 -19.41
CA ASP A 625 2.90 -27.18 -20.10
C ASP A 625 3.68 -26.13 -19.29
N VAL A 626 3.87 -24.94 -19.84
CA VAL A 626 4.63 -23.83 -19.20
C VAL A 626 4.00 -23.35 -17.89
N THR A 627 2.78 -23.77 -17.56
CA THR A 627 2.12 -23.46 -16.28
C THR A 627 2.32 -24.57 -15.24
N GLY A 628 3.08 -25.64 -15.59
CA GLY A 628 3.29 -26.80 -14.74
C GLY A 628 2.15 -27.84 -14.77
N ARG A 629 1.10 -27.61 -15.56
CA ARG A 629 0.00 -28.57 -15.68
C ARG A 629 0.42 -29.79 -16.47
N LEU A 630 0.21 -30.99 -15.92
CA LEU A 630 0.47 -32.26 -16.57
C LEU A 630 -0.43 -32.42 -17.81
N VAL A 631 0.19 -32.62 -18.99
CA VAL A 631 -0.50 -32.80 -20.28
C VAL A 631 -0.39 -34.23 -20.83
N SER A 632 0.66 -34.98 -20.45
CA SER A 632 0.81 -36.38 -20.87
C SER A 632 1.67 -37.16 -19.87
N THR A 633 1.35 -38.42 -19.67
CA THR A 633 2.16 -39.40 -18.95
C THR A 633 2.41 -40.60 -19.82
N GLN A 634 3.67 -41.06 -19.93
CA GLN A 634 4.07 -42.19 -20.78
C GLN A 634 4.97 -43.14 -19.98
N THR A 635 4.69 -44.41 -20.03
CA THR A 635 5.55 -45.45 -19.48
C THR A 635 6.71 -45.74 -20.42
N VAL A 636 7.90 -46.00 -19.87
CA VAL A 636 9.14 -46.15 -20.66
C VAL A 636 9.16 -47.48 -21.40
N GLY A 637 9.24 -47.43 -22.73
CA GLY A 637 9.46 -48.62 -23.58
C GLY A 637 10.63 -48.47 -24.55
N THR A 638 10.96 -47.27 -25.00
CA THR A 638 11.86 -47.05 -26.16
C THR A 638 12.93 -46.01 -25.98
N GLY A 639 13.05 -45.39 -24.80
CA GLY A 639 13.99 -44.27 -24.59
C GLY A 639 13.59 -42.98 -25.35
N ALA A 640 12.32 -42.89 -25.77
CA ALA A 640 11.80 -41.76 -26.49
C ALA A 640 10.41 -41.35 -25.93
N ALA A 641 10.09 -40.08 -25.98
CA ALA A 641 8.77 -39.56 -25.65
C ALA A 641 8.02 -39.17 -26.92
N ASP A 642 6.75 -39.57 -26.99
CA ASP A 642 5.82 -39.19 -28.04
C ASP A 642 5.20 -37.83 -27.69
N ILE A 643 5.40 -36.86 -28.59
CA ILE A 643 4.85 -35.50 -28.46
C ILE A 643 3.90 -35.18 -29.63
N SER A 644 3.54 -36.14 -30.45
CA SER A 644 2.74 -35.94 -31.68
C SER A 644 1.38 -35.30 -31.40
N ALA A 645 0.76 -35.61 -30.26
CA ALA A 645 -0.54 -35.08 -29.85
C ALA A 645 -0.49 -33.69 -29.21
N LEU A 646 0.71 -33.14 -28.97
CA LEU A 646 0.84 -31.82 -28.35
C LEU A 646 0.69 -30.70 -29.39
N ALA A 647 0.09 -29.59 -29.00
CA ALA A 647 0.10 -28.36 -29.80
C ALA A 647 1.53 -27.79 -29.92
N PRO A 648 1.85 -27.04 -30.98
CA PRO A 648 3.13 -26.33 -31.05
C PRO A 648 3.36 -25.42 -29.82
N GLY A 649 4.54 -25.52 -29.21
CA GLY A 649 4.82 -24.78 -27.97
C GLY A 649 6.02 -25.34 -27.19
N ILE A 650 6.23 -24.79 -26.00
CA ILE A 650 7.27 -25.20 -25.07
C ILE A 650 6.62 -26.06 -23.97
N TYR A 651 7.29 -27.17 -23.65
CA TYR A 651 6.86 -28.11 -22.61
C TYR A 651 8.05 -28.48 -21.73
N LEU A 652 7.80 -28.85 -20.48
CA LEU A 652 8.77 -29.45 -19.57
C LEU A 652 8.57 -30.98 -19.60
N LEU A 653 9.62 -31.71 -20.01
CA LEU A 653 9.68 -33.16 -19.94
C LEU A 653 10.34 -33.52 -18.61
N GLN A 654 9.66 -34.33 -17.79
CA GLN A 654 10.13 -34.83 -16.51
C GLN A 654 10.30 -36.34 -16.58
N LEU A 655 11.43 -36.83 -16.05
CA LEU A 655 11.72 -38.27 -15.89
C LEU A 655 11.44 -38.68 -14.45
N TRP A 656 10.66 -39.73 -14.28
CA TRP A 656 10.28 -40.26 -12.97
C TRP A 656 10.70 -41.70 -12.84
N ASP A 657 11.23 -42.07 -11.67
CA ASP A 657 11.54 -43.46 -11.31
C ASP A 657 10.89 -43.81 -9.98
N HIS A 658 10.00 -44.82 -9.98
CA HIS A 658 9.27 -45.31 -8.80
C HIS A 658 8.61 -44.17 -7.96
N GLY A 659 8.08 -43.13 -8.63
CA GLY A 659 7.38 -42.01 -7.97
C GLY A 659 8.28 -40.85 -7.56
N THR A 660 9.59 -40.91 -7.88
CA THR A 660 10.56 -39.82 -7.64
C THR A 660 10.99 -39.21 -8.98
N MET A 661 11.02 -37.88 -9.08
CA MET A 661 11.55 -37.19 -10.26
C MET A 661 13.07 -37.30 -10.28
N VAL A 662 13.64 -37.86 -11.36
CA VAL A 662 15.07 -38.11 -11.51
C VAL A 662 15.77 -37.25 -12.56
N GLY A 663 15.01 -36.42 -13.27
CA GLY A 663 15.59 -35.50 -14.24
C GLY A 663 14.50 -34.73 -15.01
N SER A 664 14.86 -33.60 -15.61
CA SER A 664 13.97 -32.83 -16.45
C SER A 664 14.70 -32.18 -17.62
N ALA A 665 13.98 -31.86 -18.69
CA ALA A 665 14.50 -31.11 -19.81
C ALA A 665 13.39 -30.36 -20.54
N LYS A 666 13.73 -29.22 -21.14
CA LYS A 666 12.83 -28.45 -21.99
C LYS A 666 12.66 -29.11 -23.35
N VAL A 667 11.44 -29.36 -23.80
CA VAL A 667 11.11 -29.79 -25.15
C VAL A 667 10.36 -28.71 -25.91
N VAL A 668 10.76 -28.48 -27.14
CA VAL A 668 10.09 -27.53 -28.06
C VAL A 668 9.36 -28.34 -29.12
N LYS A 669 8.02 -28.22 -29.15
CA LYS A 669 7.15 -28.82 -30.15
C LYS A 669 6.93 -27.85 -31.31
N GLU A 670 7.25 -28.28 -32.57
CA GLU A 670 6.95 -27.57 -33.81
C GLU A 670 5.54 -27.89 -34.34
#